data_2f923bfdd12ac59bc1cebc179da88539
#
_entry.id   2f923bfdd12ac59bc1cebc179da88539
#
_cell.length_a   1.000
_cell.length_b   1.000
_cell.length_c   1.000
_cell.angle_alpha   90.00
_cell.angle_beta   90.00
_cell.angle_gamma   90.00
#
_symmetry.space_group_name_H-M   'P 1'
#
loop_
_entity.id
_entity.type
_entity.pdbx_description
1 polymer ?
#
loop_
_entity_poly.entity_id
_entity_poly.type
_entity_poly.pdbx_seq_one_letter_code
_entity_poly.pdbx_strand_id
1 'polypeptide(L)'
;MHSERDSETTFEEDSQPNDEVVPYSDDETEDELDDQGPAVEPEQNRINREAEETRETLRKDCTWQVKANDRSFHEQPHFMNTRFFCIKESKYANNAIKTYKYNAFSFLPMNLFEQFKRAANFYFLILLILQAIPEISTLAWYTTLVPLLVVLGITAIKDLVDDVARHKMDNEINNRTCEVIKDGSGSGAQFGLGDLCVMGVFCFEQADILLLSSSEPNSLCYVETAELDGETNLKFKMALEITHQYLQRENSLTTFDGFIECEEPNNRLDKFTGTLIWRNTSFPLDADKVLLRGCVIRNTDFCHGMVIFAGADTKIMKNSGKTRFKRTKIDYLMNYMVYTIFVVLILVSAGLAIGHAYWEAQVGNYSWYLYDGEDYTPSYRGFLNFWGYIIILNTMVPISLYVSVEVIRLGQSYFINWDLQMYYPEKDTPAKARTTTLNEQLGQIHYVFSDKTGTLTQNIMTFKKCCINGQIYGEWKPLPGPRACVTRQVDFSWNTFADGKLAFYDHYLIEQIQSGKESEVRQFFFLLAVCHTVMVDRMDGQLNYQAASPDEGALVSAARNFGFAFLARTQNTITVSELGTERTYDVLAILDFNSDRKRMSIIVRTPEGNIRLYCKGADTVIYERLHQMNPTKQETQDALDVFASETLRTLCLCYKEIEEKEYEEWNKKFMAASVVSSNRDEALDKVYEEIEKDLILLGATAIEDKLQDGVPETISKLAKADIKIWVLTGDKKETAENIGFACELLTEDTKICYGEDINALLHTRMENQRNRGGVYAKFVPPVHEPFFPPGENRALIITGSWLNEILLEKKTKRSKILKLKFPRTEEERRMRTQSKRRLEARKEQRQKNFVDLACECSAVICCRVTPKQKAMVVDLVKRYKKAITLAIGDGANDVNMIKSESRPWPMPLELPERRNGMDVLGGYSSLFSIVHP
;
A
#
# COMPACT_ATOMS: atom_id res chain seq x y z
N MET A 1 -27.66 -10.95 67.86
CA MET A 1 -29.09 -11.25 68.03
C MET A 1 -29.52 -12.01 66.85
N HIS A 2 -29.48 -13.28 67.02
CA HIS A 2 -30.48 -14.33 66.82
C HIS A 2 -30.86 -14.51 65.34
N SER A 3 -30.55 -15.58 64.79
CA SER A 3 -30.74 -17.02 64.94
C SER A 3 -31.76 -17.53 63.94
N GLU A 4 -31.27 -18.46 63.12
CA GLU A 4 -31.71 -19.87 63.07
C GLU A 4 -33.02 -20.10 62.32
N ARG A 5 -33.31 -21.09 61.56
CA ARG A 5 -32.78 -22.47 61.27
C ARG A 5 -33.62 -23.11 60.17
N ASP A 6 -33.03 -23.93 59.39
CA ASP A 6 -33.27 -25.35 59.09
C ASP A 6 -34.61 -25.81 58.49
N SER A 7 -34.58 -26.62 57.45
CA SER A 7 -34.75 -28.08 57.39
C SER A 7 -35.00 -28.48 55.92
N GLU A 8 -34.13 -29.23 55.19
CA GLU A 8 -34.05 -30.72 55.17
C GLU A 8 -35.34 -31.44 54.85
N THR A 9 -35.28 -32.19 53.74
CA THR A 9 -35.62 -33.66 53.64
C THR A 9 -35.58 -34.05 52.13
N THR A 10 -34.62 -34.74 51.59
CA THR A 10 -34.33 -36.22 51.44
C THR A 10 -35.49 -37.12 51.06
N PHE A 11 -35.29 -37.89 49.99
CA PHE A 11 -35.46 -39.38 49.84
C PHE A 11 -35.28 -39.62 48.31
N GLU A 12 -34.20 -40.29 47.86
CA GLU A 12 -33.86 -41.72 47.80
C GLU A 12 -34.74 -42.54 46.89
N GLU A 13 -34.09 -43.06 45.88
CA GLU A 13 -33.73 -44.44 45.48
C GLU A 13 -34.87 -45.19 44.78
N ASP A 14 -34.73 -46.02 43.76
CA ASP A 14 -33.83 -47.13 43.49
C ASP A 14 -34.06 -47.75 42.12
N SER A 15 -32.99 -48.34 41.59
CA SER A 15 -32.80 -49.68 41.00
C SER A 15 -33.00 -49.90 39.51
N GLN A 16 -31.92 -50.30 38.93
CA GLN A 16 -31.77 -51.29 37.85
C GLN A 16 -32.21 -52.71 38.26
N PRO A 17 -32.30 -53.79 37.46
CA PRO A 17 -31.19 -54.25 36.63
C PRO A 17 -31.55 -55.09 35.34
N ASN A 18 -30.48 -55.30 34.50
CA ASN A 18 -30.02 -56.54 33.79
C ASN A 18 -31.01 -57.47 33.12
N ASP A 19 -30.80 -57.99 31.90
CA ASP A 19 -29.86 -58.99 31.47
C ASP A 19 -30.14 -59.47 30.05
N GLU A 20 -29.06 -59.66 29.30
CA GLU A 20 -28.63 -60.79 28.47
C GLU A 20 -29.61 -61.50 27.50
N VAL A 21 -29.18 -61.69 26.22
CA VAL A 21 -28.73 -62.97 25.65
C VAL A 21 -28.85 -62.94 24.11
N VAL A 22 -27.72 -63.16 23.43
CA VAL A 22 -27.56 -63.58 22.01
C VAL A 22 -27.97 -65.06 21.89
N PRO A 23 -28.42 -65.68 20.73
CA PRO A 23 -27.50 -66.08 19.69
C PRO A 23 -28.00 -66.11 18.22
N TYR A 24 -27.01 -66.05 17.33
CA TYR A 24 -26.79 -66.75 16.03
C TYR A 24 -27.90 -67.44 15.31
N SER A 25 -28.06 -67.22 13.99
CA SER A 25 -27.82 -68.20 12.93
C SER A 25 -28.03 -67.61 11.52
N ASP A 26 -27.18 -68.08 10.62
CA ASP A 26 -27.05 -67.97 9.18
C ASP A 26 -28.34 -68.19 8.38
N ASP A 27 -28.51 -67.58 7.23
CA ASP A 27 -28.31 -68.09 5.88
C ASP A 27 -28.89 -67.13 4.78
N GLU A 28 -28.04 -67.04 3.78
CA GLU A 28 -28.22 -66.77 2.33
C GLU A 28 -29.62 -66.40 1.78
N THR A 29 -29.67 -65.39 0.96
CA THR A 29 -29.77 -65.31 -0.51
C THR A 29 -30.54 -64.06 -1.06
N GLU A 30 -30.01 -63.66 -2.16
CA GLU A 30 -30.63 -62.96 -3.31
C GLU A 30 -30.88 -61.47 -3.32
N ASP A 31 -30.24 -60.89 -4.34
CA ASP A 31 -30.32 -59.62 -4.97
C ASP A 31 -31.73 -58.98 -5.07
N GLU A 32 -31.84 -57.70 -4.63
CA GLU A 32 -32.66 -56.69 -5.30
C GLU A 32 -32.02 -55.31 -5.15
N LEU A 33 -31.73 -54.72 -6.30
CA LEU A 33 -31.29 -53.34 -6.49
C LEU A 33 -32.40 -52.39 -6.03
N ASP A 34 -32.19 -51.70 -4.91
CA ASP A 34 -32.95 -50.51 -4.57
C ASP A 34 -32.05 -49.27 -4.51
N ASP A 35 -32.24 -48.42 -5.49
CA ASP A 35 -31.66 -47.09 -5.66
C ASP A 35 -32.18 -46.16 -4.55
N GLN A 36 -31.47 -46.09 -3.40
CA GLN A 36 -31.70 -45.09 -2.41
C GLN A 36 -30.54 -44.06 -2.45
N GLY A 37 -30.83 -42.89 -3.06
CA GLY A 37 -29.95 -41.73 -3.05
C GLY A 37 -29.58 -41.32 -1.63
N PRO A 38 -28.45 -40.62 -1.44
CA PRO A 38 -27.93 -40.26 -0.12
C PRO A 38 -28.95 -39.39 0.66
N ALA A 39 -29.21 -39.81 1.89
CA ALA A 39 -30.09 -39.13 2.82
C ALA A 39 -29.68 -37.66 2.95
N VAL A 40 -30.61 -36.74 2.61
CA VAL A 40 -30.44 -35.31 2.79
C VAL A 40 -30.38 -35.01 4.29
N GLU A 41 -29.21 -34.69 4.79
CA GLU A 41 -29.05 -34.16 6.15
C GLU A 41 -29.91 -32.92 6.34
N PRO A 42 -30.57 -32.72 7.50
CA PRO A 42 -31.31 -31.49 7.78
C PRO A 42 -30.41 -30.27 7.62
N GLU A 43 -30.88 -29.27 6.91
CA GLU A 43 -30.16 -28.04 6.59
C GLU A 43 -29.57 -27.35 7.82
N GLN A 44 -30.21 -27.49 8.99
CA GLN A 44 -29.75 -26.98 10.28
C GLN A 44 -28.45 -27.67 10.76
N ASN A 45 -28.28 -28.96 10.53
CA ASN A 45 -27.07 -29.70 10.90
C ASN A 45 -25.91 -29.36 9.95
N ARG A 46 -26.20 -29.05 8.69
CA ARG A 46 -25.22 -28.61 7.71
C ARG A 46 -24.72 -27.21 8.04
N ILE A 47 -25.61 -26.28 8.39
CA ILE A 47 -25.25 -24.90 8.84
C ILE A 47 -24.45 -24.95 10.13
N ASN A 48 -24.78 -25.78 11.09
CA ASN A 48 -24.01 -25.92 12.34
C ASN A 48 -22.63 -26.53 12.09
N ARG A 49 -22.52 -27.49 11.19
CA ARG A 49 -21.25 -28.13 10.82
C ARG A 49 -20.34 -27.20 10.04
N GLU A 50 -20.88 -26.43 9.08
CA GLU A 50 -20.17 -25.36 8.36
C GLU A 50 -19.74 -24.24 9.32
N ALA A 51 -20.56 -23.89 10.30
CA ALA A 51 -20.22 -22.94 11.36
C ALA A 51 -19.13 -23.46 12.32
N GLU A 52 -19.14 -24.74 12.66
CA GLU A 52 -18.06 -25.36 13.46
C GLU A 52 -16.76 -25.52 12.66
N GLU A 53 -16.83 -25.93 11.41
CA GLU A 53 -15.65 -25.99 10.53
C GLU A 53 -15.07 -24.59 10.29
N THR A 54 -15.91 -23.58 10.17
CA THR A 54 -15.50 -22.18 10.06
C THR A 54 -14.87 -21.69 11.37
N ARG A 55 -15.43 -22.05 12.55
CA ARG A 55 -14.85 -21.74 13.85
C ARG A 55 -13.53 -22.48 14.10
N GLU A 56 -13.40 -23.73 13.69
CA GLU A 56 -12.12 -24.47 13.79
C GLU A 56 -11.05 -23.96 12.83
N THR A 57 -11.42 -23.49 11.63
CA THR A 57 -10.49 -22.88 10.71
C THR A 57 -10.03 -21.50 11.19
N LEU A 58 -10.92 -20.70 11.76
CA LEU A 58 -10.59 -19.41 12.40
C LEU A 58 -9.66 -19.61 13.61
N ARG A 59 -9.91 -20.61 14.47
CA ARG A 59 -9.02 -20.94 15.61
C ARG A 59 -7.63 -21.40 15.18
N LYS A 60 -7.48 -22.08 14.04
CA LYS A 60 -6.17 -22.54 13.53
C LYS A 60 -5.32 -21.40 12.94
N ASP A 61 -5.93 -20.29 12.57
CA ASP A 61 -5.23 -19.13 12.03
C ASP A 61 -4.93 -18.04 13.10
N CYS A 62 -5.52 -18.14 14.30
CA CYS A 62 -5.28 -17.23 15.43
C CYS A 62 -4.18 -17.78 16.35
N THR A 63 -2.93 -17.44 16.05
CA THR A 63 -1.74 -17.90 16.79
C THR A 63 -1.04 -16.81 17.61
N TRP A 64 -1.53 -15.56 17.48
CA TRP A 64 -0.98 -14.41 18.20
C TRP A 64 -1.84 -14.08 19.42
N GLN A 65 -1.24 -14.08 20.59
CA GLN A 65 -1.92 -13.91 21.87
C GLN A 65 -1.37 -12.69 22.60
N VAL A 66 -2.26 -11.81 23.07
CA VAL A 66 -1.90 -10.60 23.81
C VAL A 66 -2.77 -10.47 25.05
N LYS A 67 -2.16 -10.24 26.20
CA LYS A 67 -2.86 -10.02 27.47
C LYS A 67 -2.67 -8.57 27.93
N ALA A 68 -3.75 -7.92 28.35
CA ALA A 68 -3.72 -6.56 28.84
C ALA A 68 -2.96 -6.47 30.17
N ASN A 69 -2.21 -5.40 30.37
CA ASN A 69 -1.50 -5.06 31.61
C ASN A 69 -0.55 -6.13 32.16
N ASP A 70 -0.21 -7.18 31.40
CA ASP A 70 0.62 -8.29 31.87
C ASP A 70 1.83 -8.52 30.94
N ARG A 71 2.91 -7.81 31.20
CA ARG A 71 4.16 -7.99 30.47
C ARG A 71 4.82 -9.34 30.73
N SER A 72 4.65 -9.89 31.94
CA SER A 72 5.24 -11.16 32.31
C SER A 72 4.68 -12.33 31.50
N PHE A 73 3.41 -12.22 31.07
CA PHE A 73 2.79 -13.17 30.17
C PHE A 73 3.56 -13.27 28.84
N HIS A 74 4.00 -12.14 28.25
CA HIS A 74 4.66 -12.09 26.96
C HIS A 74 6.15 -12.53 27.01
N GLU A 75 6.74 -12.59 28.22
CA GLU A 75 8.14 -13.01 28.47
C GLU A 75 8.26 -14.51 28.82
N GLN A 76 7.15 -15.24 28.83
CA GLN A 76 7.17 -16.68 29.15
C GLN A 76 8.03 -17.49 28.18
N PRO A 77 8.68 -18.56 28.63
CA PRO A 77 9.55 -19.41 27.81
C PRO A 77 8.87 -19.98 26.56
N HIS A 78 7.57 -20.13 26.59
CA HIS A 78 6.77 -20.61 25.45
C HIS A 78 6.79 -19.65 24.25
N PHE A 79 6.95 -18.34 24.49
CA PHE A 79 7.02 -17.31 23.45
C PHE A 79 8.46 -16.95 23.06
N MET A 80 9.47 -17.71 23.51
CA MET A 80 10.86 -17.51 23.13
C MET A 80 11.28 -18.46 22.01
N ASN A 81 11.76 -17.91 20.91
CA ASN A 81 12.35 -18.66 19.80
C ASN A 81 13.86 -18.80 20.00
N THR A 82 14.38 -20.03 19.89
CA THR A 82 15.84 -20.27 19.88
C THR A 82 16.40 -19.95 18.50
N ARG A 83 17.18 -18.85 18.41
CA ARG A 83 17.96 -18.48 17.24
C ARG A 83 19.40 -18.86 17.49
N PHE A 84 20.02 -19.51 16.56
CA PHE A 84 21.43 -19.91 16.50
C PHE A 84 22.26 -19.87 17.83
N PHE A 85 22.70 -21.02 18.34
CA PHE A 85 23.55 -21.17 19.53
C PHE A 85 23.07 -20.42 20.79
N CYS A 86 22.06 -20.95 21.47
CA CYS A 86 21.62 -20.54 22.82
C CYS A 86 21.11 -19.08 23.00
N ILE A 87 20.99 -18.27 21.97
CA ILE A 87 20.39 -16.94 22.08
C ILE A 87 18.87 -17.08 21.99
N LYS A 88 18.19 -16.85 23.09
CA LYS A 88 16.71 -16.77 23.14
C LYS A 88 16.29 -15.40 22.66
N GLU A 89 15.46 -15.35 21.64
CA GLU A 89 14.84 -14.13 21.11
C GLU A 89 13.32 -14.18 21.36
N SER A 90 12.74 -13.13 21.91
CA SER A 90 11.31 -13.05 22.12
C SER A 90 10.56 -13.16 20.78
N LYS A 91 9.40 -13.83 20.78
CA LYS A 91 8.49 -13.89 19.62
C LYS A 91 7.97 -12.49 19.27
N TYR A 92 7.80 -11.65 20.27
CA TYR A 92 7.22 -10.32 20.15
C TYR A 92 8.31 -9.26 19.95
N ALA A 93 8.13 -8.38 18.96
CA ALA A 93 9.06 -7.29 18.70
C ALA A 93 8.94 -6.17 19.74
N ASN A 94 10.05 -5.55 20.09
CA ASN A 94 10.05 -4.31 20.84
C ASN A 94 9.55 -3.15 19.95
N ASN A 95 8.89 -2.14 20.51
CA ASN A 95 8.32 -1.03 19.76
C ASN A 95 9.34 -0.07 19.12
N ALA A 96 10.61 -0.19 19.48
CA ALA A 96 11.67 0.62 18.88
C ALA A 96 11.85 0.34 17.38
N ILE A 97 11.86 1.40 16.56
CA ILE A 97 12.24 1.33 15.16
C ILE A 97 13.76 1.41 15.06
N LYS A 98 14.31 0.56 14.21
CA LYS A 98 15.72 0.51 13.85
C LYS A 98 15.88 0.57 12.34
N THR A 99 16.24 1.74 11.81
CA THR A 99 16.56 1.91 10.39
C THR A 99 18.06 2.03 10.16
N TYR A 100 18.82 2.38 11.18
CA TYR A 100 20.28 2.42 11.11
C TYR A 100 20.88 1.03 10.93
N LYS A 101 22.00 1.01 10.20
CA LYS A 101 22.64 -0.22 9.76
C LYS A 101 23.68 -0.74 10.74
N TYR A 102 24.43 0.17 11.37
CA TYR A 102 25.57 -0.14 12.19
C TYR A 102 25.38 0.31 13.64
N ASN A 103 25.89 -0.47 14.58
CA ASN A 103 26.13 -0.02 15.95
C ASN A 103 27.56 0.52 16.06
N ALA A 104 27.87 1.30 17.09
CA ALA A 104 29.19 1.88 17.29
C ALA A 104 30.35 0.84 17.22
N PHE A 105 30.13 -0.35 17.78
CA PHE A 105 31.11 -1.44 17.73
C PHE A 105 31.10 -2.25 16.43
N SER A 106 29.98 -2.35 15.74
CA SER A 106 29.86 -3.15 14.51
C SER A 106 30.19 -2.35 13.26
N PHE A 107 30.26 -1.01 13.35
CA PHE A 107 30.48 -0.13 12.21
C PHE A 107 31.78 -0.51 11.47
N LEU A 108 32.93 -0.49 12.16
CA LEU A 108 34.20 -0.71 11.51
C LEU A 108 34.31 -2.09 10.83
N PRO A 109 34.05 -3.24 11.52
CA PRO A 109 34.19 -4.55 10.89
C PRO A 109 33.17 -4.81 9.79
N MET A 110 31.91 -4.38 9.97
CA MET A 110 30.87 -4.62 8.97
C MET A 110 31.05 -3.73 7.74
N ASN A 111 31.38 -2.44 7.95
CA ASN A 111 31.62 -1.51 6.86
C ASN A 111 32.84 -1.95 6.05
N LEU A 112 33.94 -2.30 6.71
CA LEU A 112 35.15 -2.80 6.07
C LEU A 112 34.86 -4.07 5.24
N PHE A 113 34.15 -5.02 5.80
CA PHE A 113 33.73 -6.23 5.08
C PHE A 113 32.88 -5.92 3.83
N GLU A 114 31.98 -4.94 3.91
CA GLU A 114 31.18 -4.52 2.76
C GLU A 114 32.00 -3.80 1.69
N GLN A 115 32.97 -3.00 2.10
CA GLN A 115 33.88 -2.31 1.16
C GLN A 115 34.79 -3.30 0.42
N PHE A 116 35.24 -4.38 1.09
CA PHE A 116 36.04 -5.43 0.43
C PHE A 116 35.22 -6.35 -0.49
N LYS A 117 33.90 -6.26 -0.53
CA LYS A 117 33.06 -6.89 -1.57
C LYS A 117 33.19 -6.21 -2.94
N ARG A 118 33.82 -5.02 -3.02
CA ARG A 118 34.16 -4.37 -4.29
C ARG A 118 35.43 -5.03 -4.83
N ALA A 119 35.43 -5.42 -6.11
CA ALA A 119 36.52 -6.14 -6.74
C ALA A 119 37.87 -5.40 -6.63
N ALA A 120 37.85 -4.07 -6.84
CA ALA A 120 39.07 -3.25 -6.72
C ALA A 120 39.67 -3.26 -5.32
N ASN A 121 38.87 -3.00 -4.28
CA ASN A 121 39.34 -2.98 -2.91
C ASN A 121 39.90 -4.34 -2.47
N PHE A 122 39.26 -5.42 -2.91
CA PHE A 122 39.72 -6.78 -2.65
C PHE A 122 41.07 -7.06 -3.35
N TYR A 123 41.22 -6.59 -4.60
CA TYR A 123 42.51 -6.68 -5.30
C TYR A 123 43.65 -5.97 -4.55
N PHE A 124 43.42 -4.71 -4.08
CA PHE A 124 44.42 -3.99 -3.34
C PHE A 124 44.72 -4.60 -1.99
N LEU A 125 43.76 -5.27 -1.34
CA LEU A 125 44.04 -6.06 -0.13
C LEU A 125 44.98 -7.23 -0.43
N ILE A 126 44.77 -7.94 -1.53
CA ILE A 126 45.66 -9.04 -1.98
C ILE A 126 47.09 -8.51 -2.24
N LEU A 127 47.21 -7.38 -2.93
CA LEU A 127 48.48 -6.75 -3.18
C LEU A 127 49.22 -6.36 -1.89
N LEU A 128 48.51 -5.81 -0.91
CA LEU A 128 49.08 -5.47 0.39
C LEU A 128 49.62 -6.70 1.09
N ILE A 129 48.91 -7.82 1.04
CA ILE A 129 49.39 -9.09 1.63
C ILE A 129 50.63 -9.59 0.90
N LEU A 130 50.68 -9.52 -0.44
CA LEU A 130 51.84 -9.90 -1.25
C LEU A 130 53.06 -9.00 -0.94
N GLN A 131 52.89 -7.70 -0.77
CA GLN A 131 53.92 -6.75 -0.44
C GLN A 131 54.45 -6.92 1.01
N ALA A 132 53.73 -7.57 1.90
CA ALA A 132 54.16 -7.88 3.23
C ALA A 132 55.16 -9.04 3.31
N ILE A 133 55.34 -9.81 2.22
CA ILE A 133 56.28 -10.94 2.12
C ILE A 133 57.60 -10.40 1.59
N PRO A 134 58.69 -10.45 2.38
CA PRO A 134 59.98 -9.83 2.02
C PRO A 134 60.57 -10.37 0.70
N GLU A 135 60.43 -11.66 0.44
CA GLU A 135 61.01 -12.35 -0.73
C GLU A 135 60.31 -11.97 -2.06
N ILE A 136 59.10 -11.44 -2.02
CA ILE A 136 58.31 -11.08 -3.19
C ILE A 136 58.21 -9.54 -3.33
N SER A 137 58.37 -8.83 -2.23
CA SER A 137 58.14 -7.41 -2.13
C SER A 137 59.14 -6.60 -2.96
N THR A 138 58.65 -6.01 -4.07
CA THR A 138 59.43 -5.10 -4.91
C THR A 138 59.20 -3.62 -4.58
N LEU A 139 58.12 -3.30 -3.86
CA LEU A 139 57.72 -1.95 -3.43
C LEU A 139 57.42 -1.96 -1.95
N ALA A 140 57.70 -0.85 -1.29
CA ALA A 140 57.38 -0.70 0.13
C ALA A 140 55.86 -0.84 0.37
N TRP A 141 55.45 -1.64 1.36
CA TRP A 141 54.08 -2.01 1.67
C TRP A 141 53.13 -0.78 1.88
N TYR A 142 53.71 0.33 2.40
CA TYR A 142 52.93 1.56 2.62
C TYR A 142 52.49 2.27 1.33
N THR A 143 53.12 2.02 0.19
CA THR A 143 52.77 2.62 -1.11
C THR A 143 51.38 2.23 -1.59
N THR A 144 50.95 1.02 -1.25
CA THR A 144 49.59 0.54 -1.55
C THR A 144 48.63 0.76 -0.37
N LEU A 145 49.14 0.72 0.86
CA LEU A 145 48.32 0.89 2.06
C LEU A 145 47.72 2.30 2.15
N VAL A 146 48.51 3.35 1.90
CA VAL A 146 48.05 4.75 2.06
C VAL A 146 46.89 5.06 1.08
N PRO A 147 46.98 4.82 -0.22
CA PRO A 147 45.84 5.04 -1.14
C PRO A 147 44.62 4.20 -0.77
N LEU A 148 44.84 2.95 -0.39
CA LEU A 148 43.73 2.07 0.03
C LEU A 148 43.00 2.62 1.28
N LEU A 149 43.77 3.07 2.30
CA LEU A 149 43.20 3.69 3.49
C LEU A 149 42.43 4.96 3.19
N VAL A 150 42.90 5.78 2.25
CA VAL A 150 42.20 7.00 1.82
C VAL A 150 40.84 6.64 1.19
N VAL A 151 40.82 5.66 0.29
CA VAL A 151 39.56 5.21 -0.39
C VAL A 151 38.59 4.64 0.63
N LEU A 152 39.06 3.72 1.47
CA LEU A 152 38.25 3.11 2.52
C LEU A 152 37.76 4.16 3.53
N GLY A 153 38.60 5.15 3.87
CA GLY A 153 38.26 6.22 4.79
C GLY A 153 37.19 7.16 4.25
N ILE A 154 37.28 7.63 3.00
CA ILE A 154 36.27 8.49 2.36
C ILE A 154 34.93 7.77 2.33
N THR A 155 34.93 6.50 1.93
CA THR A 155 33.68 5.69 1.88
C THR A 155 33.13 5.46 3.29
N ALA A 156 33.96 5.17 4.27
CA ALA A 156 33.56 4.97 5.66
C ALA A 156 32.98 6.25 6.29
N ILE A 157 33.57 7.41 6.05
CA ILE A 157 33.05 8.70 6.53
C ILE A 157 31.68 8.98 5.94
N LYS A 158 31.49 8.76 4.63
CA LYS A 158 30.20 8.91 3.99
C LYS A 158 29.14 8.00 4.62
N ASP A 159 29.44 6.69 4.74
CA ASP A 159 28.51 5.72 5.32
C ASP A 159 28.21 6.04 6.80
N LEU A 160 29.18 6.59 7.54
CA LEU A 160 28.99 7.06 8.91
C LEU A 160 28.03 8.24 8.98
N VAL A 161 28.19 9.26 8.14
CA VAL A 161 27.31 10.43 8.09
C VAL A 161 25.89 10.01 7.76
N ASP A 162 25.71 9.15 6.77
CA ASP A 162 24.40 8.61 6.39
C ASP A 162 23.76 7.82 7.55
N ASP A 163 24.53 7.02 8.27
CA ASP A 163 24.02 6.20 9.38
C ASP A 163 23.71 7.02 10.63
N VAL A 164 24.49 8.05 10.92
CA VAL A 164 24.21 9.03 12.00
C VAL A 164 22.93 9.80 11.70
N ALA A 165 22.71 10.20 10.44
CA ALA A 165 21.47 10.85 10.06
C ALA A 165 20.23 9.93 10.28
N ARG A 166 20.36 8.63 9.96
CA ARG A 166 19.34 7.62 10.26
C ARG A 166 19.11 7.43 11.75
N HIS A 167 20.19 7.37 12.52
CA HIS A 167 20.12 7.30 13.98
C HIS A 167 19.35 8.47 14.59
N LYS A 168 19.59 9.69 14.07
CA LYS A 168 18.89 10.89 14.51
C LYS A 168 17.39 10.80 14.21
N MET A 169 17.01 10.35 13.00
CA MET A 169 15.59 10.13 12.63
C MET A 169 14.95 9.04 13.49
N ASP A 170 15.63 7.91 13.70
CA ASP A 170 15.13 6.83 14.54
C ASP A 170 14.89 7.30 15.98
N ASN A 171 15.81 8.09 16.53
CA ASN A 171 15.67 8.65 17.86
C ASN A 171 14.51 9.65 17.95
N GLU A 172 14.30 10.48 16.94
CA GLU A 172 13.18 11.40 16.88
C GLU A 172 11.83 10.67 16.92
N ILE A 173 11.69 9.58 16.14
CA ILE A 173 10.47 8.77 16.11
C ILE A 173 10.31 7.97 17.42
N ASN A 174 11.38 7.34 17.92
CA ASN A 174 11.32 6.49 19.10
C ASN A 174 11.11 7.28 20.41
N ASN A 175 11.47 8.57 20.43
CA ASN A 175 11.32 9.45 21.59
C ASN A 175 10.04 10.29 21.56
N ARG A 176 9.14 10.07 20.63
CA ARG A 176 7.81 10.69 20.67
C ARG A 176 7.10 10.25 21.96
N THR A 177 6.51 11.21 22.66
CA THR A 177 5.81 10.96 23.92
C THR A 177 4.49 10.24 23.67
N CYS A 178 4.17 9.28 24.54
CA CYS A 178 2.90 8.58 24.58
C CYS A 178 2.51 8.39 26.04
N GLU A 179 1.26 8.65 26.38
CA GLU A 179 0.74 8.45 27.73
C GLU A 179 0.29 6.99 27.91
N VAL A 180 0.89 6.33 28.89
CA VAL A 180 0.60 4.92 29.20
C VAL A 180 0.00 4.81 30.59
N ILE A 181 -1.12 4.09 30.69
CA ILE A 181 -1.80 3.85 31.95
C ILE A 181 -1.10 2.71 32.70
N LYS A 182 -0.50 3.02 33.86
CA LYS A 182 0.16 2.04 34.72
C LYS A 182 -0.16 2.29 36.19
N ASP A 183 -0.21 1.22 36.97
CA ASP A 183 -0.33 1.33 38.42
C ASP A 183 0.90 2.05 38.99
N GLY A 184 0.71 3.31 39.41
CA GLY A 184 1.42 4.05 40.46
C GLY A 184 2.94 4.26 40.37
N SER A 185 3.67 3.85 39.36
CA SER A 185 5.10 4.14 39.26
C SER A 185 5.48 4.68 37.86
N GLY A 186 5.34 5.99 37.72
CA GLY A 186 5.78 6.73 36.55
C GLY A 186 7.29 6.76 36.43
N SER A 187 7.88 5.87 35.72
CA SER A 187 9.22 6.02 35.18
C SER A 187 9.21 5.59 33.70
N GLY A 188 9.73 6.41 32.81
CA GLY A 188 9.74 6.31 31.37
C GLY A 188 10.06 4.94 30.76
N ALA A 189 9.16 3.98 30.99
CA ALA A 189 9.24 2.66 30.40
C ALA A 189 8.81 2.72 28.95
N GLN A 190 9.57 2.08 28.07
CA GLN A 190 9.20 1.93 26.67
C GLN A 190 7.81 1.31 26.52
N PHE A 191 6.99 1.92 25.69
CA PHE A 191 5.70 1.46 25.27
C PHE A 191 5.81 0.07 24.62
N GLY A 192 5.01 -0.89 25.06
CA GLY A 192 5.15 -2.29 24.67
C GLY A 192 3.83 -3.00 24.42
N LEU A 193 3.90 -4.23 23.98
CA LEU A 193 2.75 -5.08 23.71
C LEU A 193 1.88 -5.29 24.97
N GLY A 194 0.56 -5.14 24.80
CA GLY A 194 -0.42 -5.28 25.91
C GLY A 194 -0.53 -4.05 26.79
N ASP A 195 0.30 -3.01 26.63
CA ASP A 195 0.17 -1.77 27.38
C ASP A 195 -1.11 -1.03 26.97
N LEU A 196 -1.75 -0.38 27.91
CA LEU A 196 -2.89 0.51 27.68
C LEU A 196 -2.41 1.94 27.55
N CYS A 197 -2.96 2.67 26.60
CA CYS A 197 -2.57 4.04 26.32
C CYS A 197 -3.76 4.99 26.21
N VAL A 198 -3.49 6.26 26.54
CA VAL A 198 -4.38 7.39 26.29
C VAL A 198 -3.82 8.16 25.11
N MET A 199 -4.67 8.48 24.16
CA MET A 199 -4.30 9.19 22.94
C MET A 199 -5.22 10.38 22.76
N GLY A 200 -4.67 11.56 22.48
CA GLY A 200 -5.40 12.80 22.28
C GLY A 200 -5.41 13.25 20.83
N VAL A 201 -6.07 14.38 20.56
CA VAL A 201 -6.12 15.04 19.25
C VAL A 201 -4.71 15.31 18.74
N PHE A 202 -4.47 15.08 17.45
CA PHE A 202 -3.16 15.18 16.77
C PHE A 202 -2.08 14.21 17.26
N CYS A 203 -2.45 13.19 18.04
CA CYS A 203 -1.52 12.14 18.43
C CYS A 203 -1.23 11.20 17.23
N PHE A 204 0.05 10.97 16.96
CA PHE A 204 0.48 9.98 15.97
C PHE A 204 0.52 8.60 16.61
N GLU A 205 -0.19 7.64 16.04
CA GLU A 205 -0.15 6.28 16.53
C GLU A 205 1.25 5.65 16.40
N GLN A 206 1.80 5.19 17.52
CA GLN A 206 3.14 4.60 17.56
C GLN A 206 3.14 3.08 17.43
N ALA A 207 1.99 2.43 17.47
CA ALA A 207 1.78 0.99 17.39
C ALA A 207 0.44 0.68 16.71
N ASP A 208 0.15 -0.57 16.40
CA ASP A 208 -1.20 -0.98 16.03
C ASP A 208 -1.98 -1.27 17.31
N ILE A 209 -3.09 -0.57 17.52
CA ILE A 209 -3.79 -0.45 18.79
C ILE A 209 -5.25 -0.85 18.62
N LEU A 210 -5.76 -1.71 19.50
CA LEU A 210 -7.20 -1.98 19.62
C LEU A 210 -7.86 -0.81 20.35
N LEU A 211 -8.83 -0.18 19.72
CA LEU A 211 -9.64 0.88 20.34
C LEU A 211 -10.58 0.28 21.38
N LEU A 212 -10.50 0.76 22.62
CA LEU A 212 -11.31 0.30 23.75
C LEU A 212 -12.42 1.27 24.11
N SER A 213 -12.14 2.57 24.12
CA SER A 213 -13.12 3.62 24.37
C SER A 213 -12.71 4.93 23.70
N SER A 214 -13.66 5.82 23.50
CA SER A 214 -13.48 7.14 22.88
C SER A 214 -14.28 8.19 23.64
N SER A 215 -13.92 9.46 23.53
CA SER A 215 -14.69 10.61 24.00
C SER A 215 -15.97 10.83 23.21
N GLU A 216 -16.01 10.37 21.96
CA GLU A 216 -17.10 10.59 21.04
C GLU A 216 -18.31 9.66 21.30
N PRO A 217 -19.55 10.14 21.01
CA PRO A 217 -20.74 9.30 21.05
C PRO A 217 -20.62 8.06 20.17
N ASN A 218 -21.30 6.98 20.55
CA ASN A 218 -21.31 5.71 19.83
C ASN A 218 -19.92 5.06 19.66
N SER A 219 -18.99 5.34 20.58
CA SER A 219 -17.63 4.78 20.57
C SER A 219 -16.80 5.08 19.32
N LEU A 220 -17.12 6.14 18.59
CA LEU A 220 -16.42 6.54 17.35
C LEU A 220 -15.08 7.22 17.66
N CYS A 221 -14.11 7.01 16.81
CA CYS A 221 -12.84 7.71 16.80
C CYS A 221 -12.51 8.06 15.35
N TYR A 222 -12.19 9.33 15.10
CA TYR A 222 -11.89 9.83 13.78
C TYR A 222 -10.39 9.84 13.55
N VAL A 223 -9.96 9.27 12.43
CA VAL A 223 -8.54 9.14 12.09
C VAL A 223 -8.25 9.56 10.66
N GLU A 224 -7.14 10.25 10.49
CA GLU A 224 -6.54 10.57 9.20
C GLU A 224 -5.46 9.53 8.88
N THR A 225 -5.47 8.99 7.67
CA THR A 225 -4.53 7.95 7.23
C THR A 225 -3.59 8.42 6.12
N ALA A 226 -3.38 9.73 5.96
CA ALA A 226 -2.59 10.31 4.89
C ALA A 226 -1.17 9.73 4.78
N GLU A 227 -0.52 9.42 5.92
CA GLU A 227 0.81 8.79 5.91
C GLU A 227 0.79 7.31 5.51
N LEU A 228 -0.38 6.63 5.56
CA LEU A 228 -0.51 5.21 5.25
C LEU A 228 -0.84 4.95 3.78
N ASP A 229 -1.84 5.65 3.28
CA ASP A 229 -2.44 5.41 1.95
C ASP A 229 -2.49 6.65 1.05
N GLY A 230 -2.02 7.81 1.54
CA GLY A 230 -2.05 9.08 0.81
C GLY A 230 -3.42 9.77 0.82
N GLU A 231 -4.43 9.18 1.50
CA GLU A 231 -5.77 9.74 1.58
C GLU A 231 -5.89 10.71 2.75
N THR A 232 -6.27 11.95 2.48
CA THR A 232 -6.47 13.01 3.48
C THR A 232 -7.86 13.04 4.08
N ASN A 233 -8.77 12.20 3.58
CA ASN A 233 -10.12 12.08 4.09
C ASN A 233 -10.13 11.44 5.47
N LEU A 234 -11.09 11.91 6.29
CA LEU A 234 -11.31 11.42 7.63
C LEU A 234 -11.97 10.05 7.59
N LYS A 235 -11.35 9.06 8.22
CA LYS A 235 -11.93 7.72 8.43
C LYS A 235 -12.39 7.59 9.87
N PHE A 236 -13.42 6.79 10.11
CA PHE A 236 -13.87 6.51 11.47
C PHE A 236 -13.51 5.08 11.87
N LYS A 237 -13.19 4.92 13.13
CA LYS A 237 -13.00 3.64 13.80
C LYS A 237 -13.97 3.58 15.00
N MET A 238 -14.39 2.39 15.37
CA MET A 238 -15.40 2.21 16.39
C MET A 238 -14.94 1.18 17.42
N ALA A 239 -14.95 1.54 18.70
CA ALA A 239 -14.69 0.59 19.78
C ALA A 239 -15.89 -0.36 19.95
N LEU A 240 -15.66 -1.46 20.67
CA LEU A 240 -16.75 -2.32 21.10
C LEU A 240 -17.62 -1.56 22.12
N GLU A 241 -18.93 -1.62 21.96
CA GLU A 241 -19.86 -0.90 22.83
C GLU A 241 -19.68 -1.26 24.32
N ILE A 242 -19.45 -2.53 24.60
CA ILE A 242 -19.20 -3.03 25.95
C ILE A 242 -17.92 -2.44 26.53
N THR A 243 -16.82 -2.41 25.79
CA THR A 243 -15.57 -1.81 26.29
C THR A 243 -15.73 -0.31 26.49
N HIS A 244 -16.42 0.37 25.57
CA HIS A 244 -16.71 1.80 25.67
C HIS A 244 -17.52 2.13 26.93
N GLN A 245 -18.56 1.39 27.26
CA GLN A 245 -19.40 1.64 28.44
C GLN A 245 -18.63 1.46 29.75
N TYR A 246 -17.77 0.44 29.85
CA TYR A 246 -17.08 0.10 31.10
C TYR A 246 -15.71 0.74 31.29
N LEU A 247 -15.02 1.12 30.21
CA LEU A 247 -13.62 1.55 30.18
C LEU A 247 -13.42 3.04 29.83
N GLN A 248 -14.41 3.89 30.10
CA GLN A 248 -14.30 5.34 29.92
C GLN A 248 -13.39 6.03 30.97
N ARG A 249 -13.24 5.43 32.15
CA ARG A 249 -12.45 6.00 33.24
C ARG A 249 -11.09 5.32 33.35
N GLU A 250 -10.04 6.08 33.58
CA GLU A 250 -8.68 5.58 33.75
C GLU A 250 -8.56 4.50 34.84
N ASN A 251 -9.28 4.66 35.99
CA ASN A 251 -9.26 3.66 37.02
C ASN A 251 -9.86 2.30 36.62
N SER A 252 -10.73 2.29 35.62
CA SER A 252 -11.29 1.03 35.10
C SER A 252 -10.34 0.34 34.14
N LEU A 253 -9.46 1.11 33.50
CA LEU A 253 -8.45 0.60 32.56
C LEU A 253 -7.29 -0.08 33.28
N THR A 254 -6.90 0.38 34.48
CA THR A 254 -5.86 -0.29 35.26
C THR A 254 -6.23 -1.71 35.70
N THR A 255 -7.53 -1.98 35.86
CA THR A 255 -8.07 -3.30 36.21
C THR A 255 -8.50 -4.15 35.03
N PHE A 256 -8.28 -3.66 33.78
CA PHE A 256 -8.65 -4.38 32.58
C PHE A 256 -7.72 -5.58 32.33
N ASP A 257 -8.30 -6.77 32.30
CA ASP A 257 -7.63 -8.07 32.13
C ASP A 257 -7.95 -8.77 30.80
N GLY A 258 -8.36 -7.99 29.78
CA GLY A 258 -8.73 -8.50 28.47
C GLY A 258 -7.64 -9.33 27.81
N PHE A 259 -8.04 -10.44 27.17
CA PHE A 259 -7.17 -11.34 26.43
C PHE A 259 -7.56 -11.36 24.97
N ILE A 260 -6.60 -11.11 24.08
CA ILE A 260 -6.81 -11.06 22.62
C ILE A 260 -6.14 -12.25 21.96
N GLU A 261 -6.90 -12.96 21.14
CA GLU A 261 -6.41 -13.94 20.20
C GLU A 261 -6.62 -13.39 18.80
N CYS A 262 -5.53 -13.20 18.01
CA CYS A 262 -5.64 -12.64 16.68
C CYS A 262 -4.70 -13.32 15.68
N GLU A 263 -4.80 -12.87 14.42
CA GLU A 263 -3.92 -13.31 13.34
C GLU A 263 -2.46 -12.94 13.61
N GLU A 264 -1.53 -13.71 13.03
CA GLU A 264 -0.11 -13.34 13.07
C GLU A 264 0.14 -12.01 12.33
N PRO A 265 1.17 -11.22 12.76
CA PRO A 265 1.54 -9.98 12.11
C PRO A 265 1.69 -10.13 10.59
N ASN A 266 0.88 -9.40 9.83
CA ASN A 266 0.82 -9.45 8.38
C ASN A 266 0.83 -8.06 7.76
N ASN A 267 0.89 -8.00 6.43
CA ASN A 267 0.97 -6.76 5.67
C ASN A 267 -0.37 -6.27 5.10
N ARG A 268 -1.50 -6.80 5.54
CA ARG A 268 -2.83 -6.39 5.08
C ARG A 268 -3.32 -5.24 5.93
N LEU A 269 -3.43 -4.04 5.36
CA LEU A 269 -3.91 -2.85 6.05
C LEU A 269 -5.44 -2.84 6.19
N ASP A 270 -6.13 -3.44 5.23
CA ASP A 270 -7.59 -3.49 5.08
C ASP A 270 -8.27 -4.59 5.88
N LYS A 271 -7.52 -5.55 6.44
CA LYS A 271 -8.09 -6.72 7.12
C LYS A 271 -7.40 -7.00 8.45
N PHE A 272 -8.22 -7.23 9.44
CA PHE A 272 -7.82 -7.76 10.74
C PHE A 272 -8.84 -8.77 11.20
N THR A 273 -8.38 -9.86 11.79
CA THR A 273 -9.25 -10.90 12.36
C THR A 273 -8.73 -11.29 13.73
N GLY A 274 -9.58 -11.14 14.72
CA GLY A 274 -9.24 -11.48 16.09
C GLY A 274 -10.49 -11.66 16.97
N THR A 275 -10.27 -12.03 18.21
CA THR A 275 -11.30 -12.19 19.22
C THR A 275 -10.78 -11.63 20.53
N LEU A 276 -11.54 -10.74 21.14
CA LEU A 276 -11.32 -10.28 22.51
C LEU A 276 -12.09 -11.18 23.46
N ILE A 277 -11.42 -11.77 24.42
CA ILE A 277 -11.99 -12.56 25.50
C ILE A 277 -11.92 -11.72 26.77
N TRP A 278 -13.09 -11.34 27.28
CA TRP A 278 -13.21 -10.54 28.49
C TRP A 278 -14.48 -10.92 29.26
N ARG A 279 -14.38 -11.06 30.58
CA ARG A 279 -15.46 -11.49 31.45
C ARG A 279 -16.17 -12.78 30.99
N ASN A 280 -15.38 -13.78 30.57
CA ASN A 280 -15.83 -15.06 30.02
C ASN A 280 -16.71 -14.97 28.75
N THR A 281 -16.75 -13.83 28.08
CA THR A 281 -17.41 -13.64 26.80
C THR A 281 -16.40 -13.35 25.69
N SER A 282 -16.69 -13.79 24.47
CA SER A 282 -15.83 -13.63 23.29
C SER A 282 -16.45 -12.64 22.33
N PHE A 283 -15.71 -11.59 21.97
CA PHE A 283 -16.14 -10.54 21.06
C PHE A 283 -15.31 -10.57 19.79
N PRO A 284 -15.91 -10.65 18.59
CA PRO A 284 -15.17 -10.60 17.34
C PRO A 284 -14.56 -9.21 17.11
N LEU A 285 -13.33 -9.21 16.61
CA LEU A 285 -12.59 -8.02 16.24
C LEU A 285 -12.33 -8.00 14.73
N ASP A 286 -12.56 -6.85 14.11
CA ASP A 286 -12.33 -6.55 12.71
C ASP A 286 -11.37 -5.36 12.54
N ALA A 287 -11.11 -4.97 11.28
CA ALA A 287 -10.22 -3.86 10.97
C ALA A 287 -10.74 -2.50 11.46
N ASP A 288 -12.06 -2.35 11.66
CA ASP A 288 -12.66 -1.07 12.06
C ASP A 288 -12.48 -0.79 13.56
N LYS A 289 -12.03 -1.77 14.32
CA LYS A 289 -11.72 -1.64 15.74
C LYS A 289 -10.25 -1.38 16.04
N VAL A 290 -9.40 -1.35 14.98
CA VAL A 290 -7.95 -1.22 15.15
C VAL A 290 -7.45 0.09 14.54
N LEU A 291 -6.73 0.87 15.35
CA LEU A 291 -5.96 2.04 14.95
C LEU A 291 -4.59 1.55 14.49
N LEU A 292 -4.21 1.90 13.26
CA LEU A 292 -2.94 1.47 12.70
C LEU A 292 -1.84 2.48 13.01
N ARG A 293 -0.62 1.99 13.18
CA ARG A 293 0.56 2.85 13.32
C ARG A 293 0.68 3.82 12.14
N GLY A 294 0.85 5.11 12.44
CA GLY A 294 0.94 6.19 11.45
C GLY A 294 -0.38 6.90 11.17
N CYS A 295 -1.49 6.48 11.75
CA CYS A 295 -2.72 7.27 11.76
C CYS A 295 -2.58 8.47 12.71
N VAL A 296 -3.30 9.55 12.39
CA VAL A 296 -3.42 10.75 13.22
C VAL A 296 -4.86 10.86 13.69
N ILE A 297 -5.05 10.99 15.00
CA ILE A 297 -6.39 11.18 15.57
C ILE A 297 -6.85 12.61 15.29
N ARG A 298 -8.09 12.73 14.83
CA ARG A 298 -8.77 14.00 14.53
C ARG A 298 -10.13 14.01 15.24
N ASN A 299 -10.63 15.18 15.54
CA ASN A 299 -12.00 15.39 16.06
C ASN A 299 -12.42 14.40 17.17
N THR A 300 -11.50 13.98 18.01
CA THR A 300 -11.71 13.06 19.12
C THR A 300 -10.84 13.56 20.26
N ASP A 301 -11.42 14.04 21.34
CA ASP A 301 -10.66 14.66 22.44
C ASP A 301 -9.66 13.68 23.03
N PHE A 302 -10.10 12.46 23.33
CA PHE A 302 -9.25 11.37 23.78
C PHE A 302 -9.83 10.01 23.38
N CYS A 303 -8.96 9.03 23.24
CA CYS A 303 -9.36 7.64 23.16
C CYS A 303 -8.38 6.74 23.94
N HIS A 304 -8.89 5.60 24.36
CA HIS A 304 -8.12 4.59 25.07
C HIS A 304 -7.93 3.36 24.20
N GLY A 305 -6.74 2.81 24.21
CA GLY A 305 -6.44 1.65 23.41
C GLY A 305 -5.44 0.70 24.03
N MET A 306 -5.42 -0.54 23.51
CA MET A 306 -4.51 -1.61 23.89
C MET A 306 -3.60 -1.98 22.72
N VAL A 307 -2.30 -2.04 22.94
CA VAL A 307 -1.31 -2.37 21.91
C VAL A 307 -1.41 -3.84 21.51
N ILE A 308 -1.66 -4.09 20.23
CA ILE A 308 -1.72 -5.45 19.65
C ILE A 308 -0.42 -5.80 18.94
N PHE A 309 0.10 -4.91 18.09
CA PHE A 309 1.37 -5.09 17.40
C PHE A 309 2.29 -3.91 17.67
N ALA A 310 3.55 -4.21 17.96
CA ALA A 310 4.57 -3.23 18.28
C ALA A 310 5.76 -3.30 17.31
N GLY A 311 6.43 -2.19 17.09
CA GLY A 311 7.66 -2.09 16.32
C GLY A 311 7.62 -2.76 14.95
N ALA A 312 8.50 -3.74 14.75
CA ALA A 312 8.61 -4.46 13.48
C ALA A 312 7.43 -5.38 13.15
N ASP A 313 6.54 -5.62 14.12
CA ASP A 313 5.36 -6.46 13.93
C ASP A 313 4.13 -5.67 13.48
N THR A 314 4.13 -4.33 13.54
CA THR A 314 3.06 -3.48 13.04
C THR A 314 2.80 -3.69 11.54
N LYS A 315 1.56 -3.55 11.11
CA LYS A 315 1.15 -3.78 9.72
C LYS A 315 1.90 -2.89 8.72
N ILE A 316 2.17 -1.63 9.08
CA ILE A 316 2.97 -0.72 8.25
C ILE A 316 4.42 -1.21 8.11
N MET A 317 5.03 -1.69 9.20
CA MET A 317 6.41 -2.19 9.16
C MET A 317 6.53 -3.52 8.40
N LYS A 318 5.50 -4.37 8.40
CA LYS A 318 5.42 -5.55 7.52
C LYS A 318 5.28 -5.18 6.04
N ASN A 319 4.71 -4.01 5.74
CA ASN A 319 4.68 -3.44 4.39
C ASN A 319 6.01 -2.79 4.00
N SER A 320 6.80 -2.33 4.96
CA SER A 320 8.13 -1.78 4.71
C SER A 320 9.10 -2.90 4.32
N GLY A 321 9.19 -3.25 3.06
CA GLY A 321 10.07 -4.30 2.55
C GLY A 321 11.54 -4.11 2.96
N LYS A 322 12.34 -5.20 2.94
CA LYS A 322 13.77 -5.17 3.27
C LYS A 322 14.52 -4.34 2.23
N THR A 323 15.24 -3.32 2.67
CA THR A 323 16.12 -2.55 1.79
C THR A 323 17.34 -3.35 1.40
N ARG A 324 17.68 -3.28 0.12
CA ARG A 324 18.89 -3.83 -0.44
C ARG A 324 19.68 -2.73 -1.13
N PHE A 325 20.97 -2.87 -1.17
CA PHE A 325 21.84 -1.92 -1.85
C PHE A 325 21.61 -1.98 -3.36
N LYS A 326 21.26 -0.85 -3.98
CA LYS A 326 21.05 -0.74 -5.44
C LYS A 326 22.39 -0.46 -6.10
N ARG A 327 22.81 -1.34 -7.03
CA ARG A 327 24.01 -1.14 -7.84
C ARG A 327 23.61 -0.59 -9.22
N THR A 328 24.43 0.32 -9.74
CA THR A 328 24.21 0.92 -11.08
C THR A 328 24.82 0.07 -12.18
N LYS A 329 24.42 0.32 -13.43
CA LYS A 329 25.09 -0.30 -14.59
C LYS A 329 26.57 0.06 -14.65
N ILE A 330 26.94 1.26 -14.22
CA ILE A 330 28.34 1.73 -14.16
C ILE A 330 29.14 0.90 -13.15
N ASP A 331 28.59 0.58 -11.98
CA ASP A 331 29.27 -0.27 -11.00
C ASP A 331 29.58 -1.67 -11.57
N TYR A 332 28.64 -2.25 -12.32
CA TYR A 332 28.86 -3.53 -12.99
C TYR A 332 29.91 -3.44 -14.09
N LEU A 333 29.87 -2.37 -14.90
CA LEU A 333 30.87 -2.13 -15.94
C LEU A 333 32.25 -1.95 -15.34
N MET A 334 32.38 -1.17 -14.27
CA MET A 334 33.65 -0.97 -13.57
C MET A 334 34.20 -2.28 -13.00
N ASN A 335 33.37 -3.10 -12.36
CA ASN A 335 33.80 -4.41 -11.90
C ASN A 335 34.25 -5.32 -13.05
N TYR A 336 33.53 -5.31 -14.17
CA TYR A 336 33.93 -6.08 -15.35
C TYR A 336 35.28 -5.62 -15.91
N MET A 337 35.48 -4.29 -16.02
CA MET A 337 36.78 -3.73 -16.40
C MET A 337 37.93 -4.22 -15.48
N VAL A 338 37.72 -4.15 -14.17
CA VAL A 338 38.73 -4.60 -13.20
C VAL A 338 39.03 -6.09 -13.38
N TYR A 339 38.03 -6.95 -13.56
CA TYR A 339 38.25 -8.37 -13.82
C TYR A 339 39.04 -8.58 -15.13
N THR A 340 38.73 -7.83 -16.18
CA THR A 340 39.44 -7.91 -17.47
C THR A 340 40.91 -7.49 -17.28
N ILE A 341 41.15 -6.35 -16.62
CA ILE A 341 42.50 -5.87 -16.32
C ILE A 341 43.26 -6.90 -15.49
N PHE A 342 42.61 -7.52 -14.50
CA PHE A 342 43.26 -8.54 -13.68
C PHE A 342 43.67 -9.77 -14.47
N VAL A 343 42.84 -10.23 -15.39
CA VAL A 343 43.20 -11.35 -16.29
C VAL A 343 44.40 -10.98 -17.17
N VAL A 344 44.37 -9.77 -17.78
CA VAL A 344 45.51 -9.30 -18.59
C VAL A 344 46.78 -9.19 -17.76
N LEU A 345 46.68 -8.65 -16.52
CA LEU A 345 47.79 -8.53 -15.58
C LEU A 345 48.45 -9.89 -15.29
N ILE A 346 47.63 -10.91 -14.98
CA ILE A 346 48.14 -12.27 -14.76
C ILE A 346 48.86 -12.81 -15.98
N LEU A 347 48.27 -12.65 -17.16
CA LEU A 347 48.88 -13.15 -18.40
C LEU A 347 50.21 -12.45 -18.72
N VAL A 348 50.26 -11.12 -18.58
CA VAL A 348 51.49 -10.35 -18.78
C VAL A 348 52.57 -10.73 -17.75
N SER A 349 52.19 -10.81 -16.46
CA SER A 349 53.11 -11.21 -15.38
C SER A 349 53.65 -12.62 -15.58
N ALA A 350 52.81 -13.57 -16.03
CA ALA A 350 53.24 -14.92 -16.36
C ALA A 350 54.22 -14.95 -17.56
N GLY A 351 53.93 -14.16 -18.61
CA GLY A 351 54.82 -14.04 -19.76
C GLY A 351 56.17 -13.46 -19.39
N LEU A 352 56.18 -12.39 -18.56
CA LEU A 352 57.41 -11.79 -18.05
C LEU A 352 58.18 -12.75 -17.15
N ALA A 353 57.51 -13.50 -16.27
CA ALA A 353 58.14 -14.48 -15.38
C ALA A 353 58.78 -15.62 -16.18
N ILE A 354 58.13 -16.14 -17.22
CA ILE A 354 58.69 -17.16 -18.10
C ILE A 354 59.89 -16.59 -18.85
N GLY A 355 59.76 -15.37 -19.40
CA GLY A 355 60.87 -14.69 -20.07
C GLY A 355 62.07 -14.45 -19.14
N HIS A 356 61.82 -14.07 -17.90
CA HIS A 356 62.85 -13.89 -16.87
C HIS A 356 63.54 -15.22 -16.52
N ALA A 357 62.76 -16.30 -16.29
CA ALA A 357 63.35 -17.61 -16.01
C ALA A 357 64.20 -18.14 -17.15
N TYR A 358 63.81 -17.87 -18.43
CA TYR A 358 64.61 -18.21 -19.59
C TYR A 358 65.88 -17.38 -19.67
N TRP A 359 65.81 -16.06 -19.48
CA TRP A 359 66.95 -15.13 -19.45
C TRP A 359 67.94 -15.50 -18.33
N GLU A 360 67.43 -15.81 -17.13
CA GLU A 360 68.24 -16.20 -16.00
C GLU A 360 69.01 -17.49 -16.27
N ALA A 361 68.41 -18.49 -16.91
CA ALA A 361 69.06 -19.73 -17.31
C ALA A 361 70.15 -19.53 -18.37
N GLN A 362 69.98 -18.55 -19.28
CA GLN A 362 70.90 -18.33 -20.38
C GLN A 362 72.02 -17.32 -20.09
N VAL A 363 71.73 -16.28 -19.37
CA VAL A 363 72.58 -15.11 -19.17
C VAL A 363 72.78 -14.76 -17.68
N GLY A 364 71.74 -14.76 -16.89
CA GLY A 364 71.76 -14.28 -15.49
C GLY A 364 72.75 -15.06 -14.63
N ASN A 365 72.75 -16.36 -14.72
CA ASN A 365 73.67 -17.21 -13.95
C ASN A 365 75.18 -16.99 -14.28
N TYR A 366 75.48 -16.40 -15.43
CA TYR A 366 76.86 -16.08 -15.80
C TYR A 366 77.26 -14.61 -15.47
N SER A 367 76.30 -13.81 -15.03
CA SER A 367 76.47 -12.39 -14.80
C SER A 367 76.82 -12.14 -13.31
N TRP A 368 78.11 -12.30 -12.96
CA TRP A 368 78.64 -12.21 -11.60
C TRP A 368 78.24 -10.91 -10.85
N TYR A 369 78.00 -9.83 -11.59
CA TYR A 369 77.57 -8.52 -11.08
C TYR A 369 76.10 -8.40 -10.71
N LEU A 370 75.30 -9.41 -11.05
CA LEU A 370 73.86 -9.50 -10.69
C LEU A 370 73.61 -10.54 -9.60
N TYR A 371 74.66 -11.17 -9.09
CA TYR A 371 74.56 -12.18 -8.04
C TYR A 371 74.19 -11.53 -6.70
N ASP A 372 73.04 -11.93 -6.14
CA ASP A 372 72.48 -11.42 -4.92
C ASP A 372 72.76 -12.27 -3.69
N GLY A 373 73.66 -13.28 -3.79
CA GLY A 373 74.04 -14.11 -2.69
C GLY A 373 73.12 -15.32 -2.42
N GLU A 374 72.10 -15.51 -3.23
CA GLU A 374 71.15 -16.62 -3.09
C GLU A 374 71.11 -17.57 -4.29
N ASP A 375 71.37 -18.87 -4.04
CA ASP A 375 71.42 -19.90 -5.09
C ASP A 375 70.05 -20.49 -5.39
N TYR A 376 69.16 -19.72 -5.95
CA TYR A 376 67.85 -20.22 -6.42
C TYR A 376 67.90 -20.81 -7.85
N THR A 377 67.13 -21.87 -8.07
CA THR A 377 66.93 -22.35 -9.46
C THR A 377 66.24 -21.28 -10.34
N PRO A 378 66.58 -21.14 -11.64
CA PRO A 378 65.97 -20.14 -12.51
C PRO A 378 64.44 -20.20 -12.58
N SER A 379 63.87 -21.41 -12.45
CA SER A 379 62.43 -21.61 -12.43
C SER A 379 61.82 -21.07 -11.13
N TYR A 380 62.48 -21.22 -9.97
CA TYR A 380 62.00 -20.72 -8.71
C TYR A 380 62.09 -19.20 -8.66
N ARG A 381 63.17 -18.61 -9.16
CA ARG A 381 63.35 -17.17 -9.27
C ARG A 381 62.32 -16.54 -10.22
N GLY A 382 61.99 -17.22 -11.33
CA GLY A 382 60.88 -16.84 -12.19
C GLY A 382 59.53 -16.88 -11.52
N PHE A 383 59.29 -17.86 -10.63
CA PHE A 383 58.03 -17.95 -9.83
C PHE A 383 57.97 -16.82 -8.79
N LEU A 384 59.03 -16.46 -8.11
CA LEU A 384 59.07 -15.32 -7.20
C LEU A 384 58.81 -14.01 -7.96
N ASN A 385 59.47 -13.82 -9.08
CA ASN A 385 59.32 -12.64 -9.96
C ASN A 385 57.93 -12.52 -10.55
N PHE A 386 57.21 -13.61 -10.79
CA PHE A 386 55.81 -13.54 -11.18
C PHE A 386 54.96 -12.70 -10.22
N TRP A 387 55.10 -12.91 -8.93
CA TRP A 387 54.42 -12.13 -7.88
C TRP A 387 54.96 -10.71 -7.80
N GLY A 388 56.29 -10.52 -8.00
CA GLY A 388 56.91 -9.20 -8.11
C GLY A 388 56.35 -8.39 -9.29
N TYR A 389 56.15 -8.99 -10.45
CA TYR A 389 55.54 -8.33 -11.61
C TYR A 389 54.09 -7.93 -11.36
N ILE A 390 53.33 -8.75 -10.66
CA ILE A 390 51.97 -8.38 -10.25
C ILE A 390 51.99 -7.12 -9.36
N ILE A 391 52.96 -7.01 -8.48
CA ILE A 391 53.14 -5.84 -7.59
C ILE A 391 53.57 -4.59 -8.39
N ILE A 392 54.53 -4.72 -9.32
CA ILE A 392 55.05 -3.59 -10.12
C ILE A 392 53.98 -3.06 -11.07
N LEU A 393 53.24 -3.97 -11.72
CA LEU A 393 52.17 -3.61 -12.66
C LEU A 393 50.82 -3.21 -12.00
N ASN A 394 50.81 -3.03 -10.67
CA ASN A 394 49.56 -2.67 -9.95
C ASN A 394 48.93 -1.37 -10.46
N THR A 395 49.68 -0.47 -11.03
CA THR A 395 49.27 0.79 -11.65
C THR A 395 48.31 0.62 -12.83
N MET A 396 48.25 -0.59 -13.43
CA MET A 396 47.24 -0.91 -14.44
C MET A 396 45.80 -0.87 -13.92
N VAL A 397 45.59 -1.08 -12.64
CA VAL A 397 44.26 -0.97 -11.99
C VAL A 397 44.08 0.46 -11.46
N PRO A 398 43.13 1.24 -12.05
CA PRO A 398 43.02 2.66 -11.74
C PRO A 398 42.27 2.91 -10.43
N ILE A 399 42.94 3.00 -9.29
CA ILE A 399 42.38 3.42 -7.99
C ILE A 399 41.74 4.81 -8.11
N SER A 400 42.40 5.73 -8.79
CA SER A 400 41.95 7.12 -8.94
C SER A 400 40.56 7.22 -9.57
N LEU A 401 40.23 6.33 -10.50
CA LEU A 401 38.92 6.28 -11.13
C LEU A 401 37.80 6.03 -10.10
N TYR A 402 38.03 5.08 -9.18
CA TYR A 402 37.03 4.79 -8.13
C TYR A 402 36.83 5.95 -7.18
N VAL A 403 37.92 6.61 -6.75
CA VAL A 403 37.84 7.80 -5.89
C VAL A 403 37.09 8.93 -6.61
N SER A 404 37.49 9.21 -7.85
CA SER A 404 36.88 10.30 -8.64
C SER A 404 35.37 10.07 -8.83
N VAL A 405 34.95 8.83 -9.19
CA VAL A 405 33.53 8.51 -9.36
C VAL A 405 32.75 8.70 -8.07
N GLU A 406 33.26 8.28 -6.91
CA GLU A 406 32.55 8.46 -5.62
C GLU A 406 32.46 9.95 -5.24
N VAL A 407 33.51 10.75 -5.48
CA VAL A 407 33.49 12.20 -5.21
C VAL A 407 32.50 12.91 -6.13
N ILE A 408 32.48 12.56 -7.44
CA ILE A 408 31.56 13.13 -8.44
C ILE A 408 30.12 12.80 -8.04
N ARG A 409 29.82 11.55 -7.67
CA ARG A 409 28.49 11.14 -7.20
C ARG A 409 28.03 11.92 -5.97
N LEU A 410 28.95 12.16 -5.04
CA LEU A 410 28.65 12.98 -3.86
C LEU A 410 28.29 14.41 -4.27
N GLY A 411 29.09 15.03 -5.14
CA GLY A 411 28.81 16.38 -5.70
C GLY A 411 27.46 16.45 -6.41
N GLN A 412 27.17 15.48 -7.26
CA GLN A 412 25.91 15.41 -7.99
C GLN A 412 24.69 15.27 -7.05
N SER A 413 24.83 14.57 -5.92
CA SER A 413 23.74 14.49 -4.94
C SER A 413 23.46 15.83 -4.26
N TYR A 414 24.48 16.66 -4.04
CA TYR A 414 24.28 18.02 -3.53
C TYR A 414 23.60 18.93 -4.57
N PHE A 415 23.92 18.82 -5.87
CA PHE A 415 23.24 19.60 -6.90
C PHE A 415 21.76 19.30 -6.97
N ILE A 416 21.33 18.04 -6.77
CA ILE A 416 19.92 17.69 -6.67
C ILE A 416 19.29 18.38 -5.44
N ASN A 417 19.97 18.37 -4.27
CA ASN A 417 19.44 18.96 -3.06
C ASN A 417 19.31 20.50 -3.14
N TRP A 418 20.13 21.16 -3.97
CA TRP A 418 20.19 22.61 -4.11
C TRP A 418 19.39 23.14 -5.30
N ASP A 419 18.74 22.26 -6.07
CA ASP A 419 17.97 22.68 -7.23
C ASP A 419 16.67 23.37 -6.80
N LEU A 420 16.55 24.65 -7.13
CA LEU A 420 15.36 25.46 -6.81
C LEU A 420 14.11 25.03 -7.58
N GLN A 421 14.24 24.36 -8.72
CA GLN A 421 13.09 23.80 -9.44
C GLN A 421 12.48 22.59 -8.73
N MET A 422 13.24 21.94 -7.85
CA MET A 422 12.81 20.87 -6.99
C MET A 422 12.58 21.29 -5.52
N TYR A 423 12.40 22.57 -5.28
CA TYR A 423 12.09 23.16 -3.97
C TYR A 423 10.60 23.43 -3.84
N TYR A 424 10.02 23.02 -2.72
CA TYR A 424 8.62 23.26 -2.41
C TYR A 424 8.45 24.42 -1.41
N PRO A 425 8.03 25.61 -1.88
CA PRO A 425 8.04 26.83 -1.04
C PRO A 425 7.06 26.78 0.12
N GLU A 426 5.87 26.17 -0.06
CA GLU A 426 4.81 26.17 0.96
C GLU A 426 5.22 25.47 2.26
N LYS A 427 6.10 24.45 2.18
CA LYS A 427 6.60 23.70 3.33
C LYS A 427 8.10 23.93 3.58
N ASP A 428 8.73 24.89 2.90
CA ASP A 428 10.18 25.14 2.99
C ASP A 428 11.00 23.85 2.88
N THR A 429 10.66 23.01 1.91
CA THR A 429 11.24 21.66 1.79
C THR A 429 12.02 21.52 0.48
N PRO A 430 13.37 21.40 0.54
CA PRO A 430 14.19 21.11 -0.63
C PRO A 430 14.13 19.60 -0.99
N ALA A 431 14.47 19.29 -2.24
CA ALA A 431 14.72 17.92 -2.64
C ALA A 431 15.86 17.30 -1.80
N LYS A 432 15.73 16.03 -1.46
CA LYS A 432 16.73 15.28 -0.69
C LYS A 432 17.16 14.02 -1.41
N ALA A 433 18.34 14.05 -2.03
CA ALA A 433 18.95 12.85 -2.62
C ALA A 433 19.38 11.90 -1.50
N ARG A 434 18.70 10.77 -1.35
CA ARG A 434 19.02 9.76 -0.32
C ARG A 434 20.09 8.75 -0.77
N THR A 435 20.42 8.72 -2.06
CA THR A 435 21.49 7.92 -2.63
C THR A 435 22.31 8.76 -3.61
N THR A 436 23.63 8.62 -3.56
CA THR A 436 24.53 9.38 -4.41
C THR A 436 24.51 8.92 -5.89
N THR A 437 23.89 7.77 -6.17
CA THR A 437 23.84 7.18 -7.53
C THR A 437 22.60 7.57 -8.33
N LEU A 438 21.69 8.42 -7.79
CA LEU A 438 20.42 8.79 -8.43
C LEU A 438 20.62 9.45 -9.79
N ASN A 439 21.54 10.41 -9.89
CA ASN A 439 21.76 11.19 -11.11
C ASN A 439 22.10 10.30 -12.32
N GLU A 440 22.94 9.29 -12.11
CA GLU A 440 23.31 8.34 -13.16
C GLU A 440 22.12 7.47 -13.61
N GLN A 441 21.19 7.16 -12.70
CA GLN A 441 20.04 6.31 -12.97
C GLN A 441 18.92 7.07 -13.69
N LEU A 442 18.71 8.35 -13.34
CA LEU A 442 17.64 9.18 -13.92
C LEU A 442 17.74 9.29 -15.43
N GLY A 443 18.96 9.42 -15.99
CA GLY A 443 19.20 9.47 -17.44
C GLY A 443 19.06 8.13 -18.18
N GLN A 444 18.75 7.03 -17.49
CA GLN A 444 18.71 5.68 -18.08
C GLN A 444 17.34 4.99 -17.92
N ILE A 445 16.30 5.75 -17.57
CA ILE A 445 14.96 5.21 -17.26
C ILE A 445 14.26 4.78 -18.56
N HIS A 446 13.64 3.58 -18.53
CA HIS A 446 12.81 3.04 -19.61
C HIS A 446 11.33 3.00 -19.22
N TYR A 447 11.04 2.82 -17.94
CA TYR A 447 9.68 2.67 -17.40
C TYR A 447 9.51 3.54 -16.17
N VAL A 448 8.41 4.28 -16.13
CA VAL A 448 7.94 5.01 -14.95
C VAL A 448 6.73 4.28 -14.38
N PHE A 449 6.77 3.99 -13.08
CA PHE A 449 5.66 3.44 -12.31
C PHE A 449 5.20 4.51 -11.35
N SER A 450 4.00 5.03 -11.55
CA SER A 450 3.43 6.10 -10.73
C SER A 450 2.24 5.59 -9.93
N ASP A 451 2.13 6.01 -8.67
CA ASP A 451 0.83 5.97 -7.99
C ASP A 451 -0.09 7.05 -8.57
N LYS A 452 -1.38 6.94 -8.31
CA LYS A 452 -2.38 7.93 -8.75
C LYS A 452 -2.60 8.99 -7.67
N THR A 453 -3.05 8.56 -6.48
CA THR A 453 -3.50 9.43 -5.40
C THR A 453 -2.32 10.18 -4.79
N GLY A 454 -2.41 11.52 -4.67
CA GLY A 454 -1.32 12.36 -4.14
C GLY A 454 -0.10 12.50 -5.05
N THR A 455 0.05 11.65 -6.09
CA THR A 455 1.16 11.67 -7.05
C THR A 455 0.77 12.28 -8.40
N LEU A 456 -0.23 11.72 -9.10
CA LEU A 456 -0.80 12.30 -10.31
C LEU A 456 -1.85 13.36 -9.99
N THR A 457 -2.60 13.16 -8.91
CA THR A 457 -3.63 14.06 -8.42
C THR A 457 -3.21 14.71 -7.11
N GLN A 458 -3.76 15.90 -6.85
CA GLN A 458 -3.57 16.63 -5.57
C GLN A 458 -4.44 16.06 -4.44
N ASN A 459 -5.29 15.06 -4.73
CA ASN A 459 -6.33 14.55 -3.84
C ASN A 459 -7.30 15.66 -3.36
N ILE A 460 -7.46 16.68 -4.18
CA ILE A 460 -8.39 17.79 -3.98
C ILE A 460 -9.48 17.68 -5.03
N MET A 461 -10.71 17.48 -4.56
CA MET A 461 -11.88 17.52 -5.44
C MET A 461 -12.40 18.95 -5.55
N THR A 462 -12.67 19.38 -6.76
CA THR A 462 -13.21 20.71 -7.04
C THR A 462 -14.54 20.62 -7.77
N PHE A 463 -15.53 21.40 -7.31
CA PHE A 463 -16.79 21.55 -8.01
C PHE A 463 -16.61 22.40 -9.26
N LYS A 464 -16.95 21.91 -10.44
CA LYS A 464 -16.73 22.59 -11.72
C LYS A 464 -18.02 23.02 -12.39
N LYS A 465 -18.96 22.09 -12.54
CA LYS A 465 -20.21 22.28 -13.28
C LYS A 465 -21.37 21.65 -12.55
N CYS A 466 -22.58 22.10 -12.90
CA CYS A 466 -23.80 21.40 -12.53
C CYS A 466 -24.85 21.54 -13.63
N CYS A 467 -25.76 20.58 -13.64
CA CYS A 467 -26.99 20.66 -14.42
C CYS A 467 -28.15 20.80 -13.43
N ILE A 468 -28.96 21.81 -13.55
CA ILE A 468 -30.13 22.03 -12.70
C ILE A 468 -31.34 22.21 -13.61
N ASN A 469 -32.36 21.38 -13.42
CA ASN A 469 -33.58 21.42 -14.23
C ASN A 469 -33.31 21.39 -15.76
N GLY A 470 -32.35 20.53 -16.20
CA GLY A 470 -31.96 20.41 -17.60
C GLY A 470 -30.99 21.49 -18.11
N GLN A 471 -30.70 22.55 -17.35
CA GLN A 471 -29.77 23.60 -17.74
C GLN A 471 -28.38 23.40 -17.15
N ILE A 472 -27.33 23.46 -17.99
CA ILE A 472 -25.93 23.36 -17.58
C ILE A 472 -25.43 24.72 -17.11
N TYR A 473 -24.78 24.74 -15.95
CA TYR A 473 -24.10 25.87 -15.34
C TYR A 473 -22.62 25.54 -15.07
N GLY A 474 -21.73 26.55 -15.18
CA GLY A 474 -20.32 26.40 -14.88
C GLY A 474 -19.42 26.86 -16.01
N GLU A 475 -18.32 26.15 -16.27
CA GLU A 475 -17.33 26.51 -17.26
C GLU A 475 -17.89 26.53 -18.68
N TRP A 476 -17.54 27.57 -19.44
CA TRP A 476 -18.23 27.95 -20.65
C TRP A 476 -17.51 27.48 -21.93
N LYS A 477 -18.28 26.96 -22.92
CA LYS A 477 -17.90 26.92 -24.35
C LYS A 477 -18.70 27.97 -25.12
N PRO A 478 -18.10 28.67 -26.10
CA PRO A 478 -18.82 29.69 -26.88
C PRO A 478 -19.96 29.07 -27.69
N LEU A 479 -21.19 29.18 -27.17
CA LEU A 479 -22.37 28.97 -27.99
C LEU A 479 -22.64 30.21 -28.80
N PRO A 480 -23.05 30.12 -30.08
CA PRO A 480 -23.38 31.29 -30.88
C PRO A 480 -24.68 31.93 -30.35
N GLY A 481 -24.57 33.03 -29.62
CA GLY A 481 -25.72 33.79 -29.10
C GLY A 481 -25.26 34.98 -28.25
N PRO A 482 -26.15 35.91 -27.87
CA PRO A 482 -25.79 37.18 -27.27
C PRO A 482 -25.29 37.15 -25.80
N ARG A 483 -25.01 36.00 -25.24
CA ARG A 483 -24.35 35.86 -23.93
C ARG A 483 -22.85 36.09 -24.12
N ALA A 484 -22.45 37.34 -23.91
CA ALA A 484 -21.06 37.73 -23.96
C ALA A 484 -20.22 36.87 -23.00
N CYS A 485 -19.10 36.39 -23.50
CA CYS A 485 -18.03 35.72 -22.82
C CYS A 485 -17.71 36.31 -21.47
N VAL A 486 -18.08 35.71 -20.37
CA VAL A 486 -17.63 36.12 -19.06
C VAL A 486 -16.41 35.30 -18.70
N THR A 487 -15.24 35.78 -19.04
CA THR A 487 -13.95 35.22 -18.69
C THR A 487 -13.55 35.49 -17.23
N ARG A 488 -14.45 36.17 -16.49
CA ARG A 488 -14.17 36.61 -15.12
C ARG A 488 -14.70 35.60 -14.11
N GLN A 489 -13.86 35.19 -13.18
CA GLN A 489 -14.27 34.38 -12.04
C GLN A 489 -15.34 35.07 -11.22
N VAL A 490 -16.32 34.33 -10.74
CA VAL A 490 -17.38 34.80 -9.85
C VAL A 490 -16.79 35.26 -8.53
N ASP A 491 -17.20 36.45 -8.05
CA ASP A 491 -16.88 36.97 -6.75
C ASP A 491 -17.90 36.48 -5.71
N PHE A 492 -17.46 35.75 -4.71
CA PHE A 492 -18.27 35.26 -3.60
C PHE A 492 -18.20 36.13 -2.35
N SER A 493 -17.64 37.35 -2.42
CA SER A 493 -17.47 38.25 -1.28
C SER A 493 -18.80 38.67 -0.61
N TRP A 494 -19.93 38.54 -1.31
CA TRP A 494 -21.27 38.76 -0.77
C TRP A 494 -21.68 37.73 0.30
N ASN A 495 -21.02 36.57 0.35
CA ASN A 495 -21.31 35.48 1.29
C ASN A 495 -20.24 35.45 2.40
N THR A 496 -20.67 35.65 3.64
CA THR A 496 -19.77 35.71 4.82
C THR A 496 -19.10 34.35 5.12
N PHE A 497 -19.66 33.26 4.61
CA PHE A 497 -19.11 31.92 4.82
C PHE A 497 -18.24 31.43 3.65
N ALA A 498 -18.04 32.22 2.62
CA ALA A 498 -17.22 31.82 1.48
C ALA A 498 -15.75 31.58 1.89
N ASP A 499 -15.14 30.52 1.35
CA ASP A 499 -13.75 30.16 1.65
C ASP A 499 -12.73 30.76 0.67
N GLY A 500 -13.20 31.41 -0.40
CA GLY A 500 -12.34 32.00 -1.43
C GLY A 500 -11.58 31.01 -2.30
N LYS A 501 -11.79 29.70 -2.11
CA LYS A 501 -11.08 28.64 -2.85
C LYS A 501 -11.83 28.14 -4.08
N LEU A 502 -13.15 28.36 -4.14
CA LEU A 502 -13.98 27.92 -5.27
C LEU A 502 -13.77 28.84 -6.49
N ALA A 503 -13.30 28.27 -7.58
CA ALA A 503 -13.23 28.94 -8.88
C ALA A 503 -14.46 28.55 -9.72
N PHE A 504 -15.38 29.49 -9.95
CA PHE A 504 -16.58 29.30 -10.75
C PHE A 504 -16.76 30.49 -11.71
N TYR A 505 -17.29 30.27 -12.90
CA TYR A 505 -17.28 31.26 -13.97
C TYR A 505 -18.67 31.69 -14.47
N ASP A 506 -19.74 31.15 -13.91
CA ASP A 506 -21.10 31.44 -14.34
C ASP A 506 -21.80 32.40 -13.36
N HIS A 507 -21.89 33.67 -13.75
CA HIS A 507 -22.56 34.74 -12.97
C HIS A 507 -24.09 34.59 -12.98
N TYR A 508 -24.66 33.98 -14.02
CA TYR A 508 -26.10 33.86 -14.14
C TYR A 508 -26.68 32.94 -13.03
N LEU A 509 -25.97 31.85 -12.68
CA LEU A 509 -26.36 31.02 -11.56
C LEU A 509 -26.42 31.80 -10.23
N ILE A 510 -25.47 32.71 -9.99
CA ILE A 510 -25.48 33.54 -8.78
C ILE A 510 -26.70 34.49 -8.77
N GLU A 511 -27.03 35.09 -9.89
CA GLU A 511 -28.22 35.94 -10.02
C GLU A 511 -29.50 35.15 -9.75
N GLN A 512 -29.59 33.93 -10.22
CA GLN A 512 -30.71 33.02 -9.94
C GLN A 512 -30.84 32.70 -8.45
N ILE A 513 -29.72 32.34 -7.81
CA ILE A 513 -29.67 32.07 -6.36
C ILE A 513 -30.11 33.29 -5.55
N GLN A 514 -29.56 34.48 -5.84
CA GLN A 514 -29.85 35.70 -5.11
C GLN A 514 -31.28 36.20 -5.36
N SER A 515 -31.81 36.04 -6.57
CA SER A 515 -33.18 36.48 -6.89
C SER A 515 -34.23 35.63 -6.18
N GLY A 516 -33.90 34.35 -5.78
CA GLY A 516 -34.82 33.44 -5.11
C GLY A 516 -36.05 33.05 -5.92
N LYS A 517 -36.04 33.28 -7.24
CA LYS A 517 -37.20 33.01 -8.10
C LYS A 517 -37.37 31.55 -8.48
N GLU A 518 -36.26 30.83 -8.61
CA GLU A 518 -36.29 29.43 -9.00
C GLU A 518 -36.13 28.51 -7.75
N SER A 519 -37.19 27.78 -7.43
CA SER A 519 -37.22 26.91 -6.25
C SER A 519 -36.30 25.70 -6.41
N GLU A 520 -36.10 25.20 -7.64
CA GLU A 520 -35.25 24.05 -7.98
C GLU A 520 -33.79 24.33 -7.73
N VAL A 521 -33.29 25.51 -8.05
CA VAL A 521 -31.90 25.93 -7.79
C VAL A 521 -31.62 25.97 -6.29
N ARG A 522 -32.56 26.50 -5.50
CA ARG A 522 -32.41 26.50 -4.03
C ARG A 522 -32.43 25.10 -3.45
N GLN A 523 -33.36 24.25 -3.91
CA GLN A 523 -33.43 22.86 -3.45
C GLN A 523 -32.18 22.07 -3.83
N PHE A 524 -31.57 22.33 -4.97
CA PHE A 524 -30.35 21.70 -5.43
C PHE A 524 -29.19 21.96 -4.43
N PHE A 525 -28.90 23.22 -4.11
CA PHE A 525 -27.84 23.57 -3.19
C PHE A 525 -28.19 23.24 -1.74
N PHE A 526 -29.45 23.31 -1.36
CA PHE A 526 -29.92 22.85 -0.06
C PHE A 526 -29.69 21.36 0.12
N LEU A 527 -30.00 20.52 -0.88
CA LEU A 527 -29.71 19.08 -0.84
C LEU A 527 -28.21 18.83 -0.60
N LEU A 528 -27.32 19.55 -1.29
CA LEU A 528 -25.88 19.43 -1.09
C LEU A 528 -25.42 19.82 0.32
N ALA A 529 -26.10 20.79 0.94
CA ALA A 529 -25.81 21.25 2.30
C ALA A 529 -26.38 20.34 3.40
N VAL A 530 -27.29 19.42 3.08
CA VAL A 530 -27.99 18.59 4.07
C VAL A 530 -27.64 17.10 3.91
N CYS A 531 -27.58 16.60 2.68
CA CYS A 531 -27.35 15.18 2.39
C CYS A 531 -25.84 14.87 2.36
N HIS A 532 -25.22 14.74 3.55
CA HIS A 532 -23.79 14.41 3.69
C HIS A 532 -23.46 13.92 5.09
N THR A 533 -22.24 13.38 5.28
CA THR A 533 -21.68 12.97 6.58
C THR A 533 -20.54 13.88 7.06
N VAL A 534 -20.38 15.06 6.44
CA VAL A 534 -19.31 16.02 6.75
C VAL A 534 -19.47 16.56 8.17
N MET A 535 -18.34 16.73 8.84
CA MET A 535 -18.23 17.36 10.16
C MET A 535 -17.69 18.78 10.06
N VAL A 536 -18.07 19.61 11.04
CA VAL A 536 -17.63 21.00 11.13
C VAL A 536 -16.61 21.13 12.25
N ASP A 537 -15.49 21.75 11.91
CA ASP A 537 -14.49 22.20 12.86
C ASP A 537 -14.36 23.73 12.78
N ARG A 538 -14.29 24.40 13.95
CA ARG A 538 -14.14 25.86 14.04
C ARG A 538 -12.75 26.19 14.55
N MET A 539 -11.81 26.38 13.60
CA MET A 539 -10.45 26.87 13.90
C MET A 539 -10.35 28.36 13.63
N ASP A 540 -9.86 29.12 14.59
CA ASP A 540 -9.66 30.58 14.49
C ASP A 540 -10.90 31.36 14.02
N GLY A 541 -12.09 30.89 14.35
CA GLY A 541 -13.35 31.51 13.94
C GLY A 541 -13.76 31.23 12.48
N GLN A 542 -12.96 30.46 11.73
CA GLN A 542 -13.31 30.02 10.39
C GLN A 542 -13.97 28.64 10.42
N LEU A 543 -14.93 28.47 9.53
CA LEU A 543 -15.67 27.21 9.36
C LEU A 543 -14.84 26.26 8.48
N ASN A 544 -14.33 25.18 9.04
CA ASN A 544 -13.63 24.15 8.28
C ASN A 544 -14.47 22.88 8.21
N TYR A 545 -14.59 22.31 7.02
CA TYR A 545 -15.31 21.06 6.79
C TYR A 545 -14.34 19.88 6.73
N GLN A 546 -14.63 18.87 7.51
CA GLN A 546 -13.93 17.59 7.50
C GLN A 546 -14.85 16.49 6.99
N ALA A 547 -14.49 15.93 5.85
CA ALA A 547 -15.33 14.94 5.17
C ALA A 547 -14.68 13.56 5.17
N ALA A 548 -15.51 12.53 5.27
CA ALA A 548 -15.07 11.14 5.07
C ALA A 548 -14.76 10.83 3.60
N SER A 549 -15.33 11.59 2.67
CA SER A 549 -15.07 11.50 1.23
C SER A 549 -14.69 12.87 0.67
N PRO A 550 -13.60 12.98 -0.13
CA PRO A 550 -13.23 14.23 -0.79
C PRO A 550 -14.36 14.77 -1.70
N ASP A 551 -15.11 13.85 -2.33
CA ASP A 551 -16.26 14.20 -3.16
C ASP A 551 -17.35 14.91 -2.34
N GLU A 552 -17.68 14.40 -1.14
CA GLU A 552 -18.63 15.06 -0.24
C GLU A 552 -18.12 16.42 0.24
N GLY A 553 -16.84 16.50 0.60
CA GLY A 553 -16.22 17.74 1.01
C GLY A 553 -16.32 18.82 -0.07
N ALA A 554 -16.08 18.48 -1.32
CA ALA A 554 -16.18 19.38 -2.46
C ALA A 554 -17.62 19.88 -2.67
N LEU A 555 -18.61 18.99 -2.57
CA LEU A 555 -20.03 19.32 -2.77
C LEU A 555 -20.56 20.25 -1.66
N VAL A 556 -20.24 19.94 -0.39
CA VAL A 556 -20.67 20.76 0.75
C VAL A 556 -19.95 22.11 0.75
N SER A 557 -18.66 22.15 0.38
CA SER A 557 -17.91 23.40 0.21
C SER A 557 -18.47 24.24 -0.94
N ALA A 558 -18.91 23.62 -2.03
CA ALA A 558 -19.58 24.33 -3.11
C ALA A 558 -20.89 24.94 -2.61
N ALA A 559 -21.77 24.17 -1.94
CA ALA A 559 -22.99 24.67 -1.36
C ALA A 559 -22.74 25.87 -0.42
N ARG A 560 -21.71 25.79 0.42
CA ARG A 560 -21.27 26.88 1.31
C ARG A 560 -20.96 28.15 0.53
N ASN A 561 -20.16 28.06 -0.52
CA ASN A 561 -19.79 29.22 -1.34
C ASN A 561 -21.00 29.82 -2.07
N PHE A 562 -21.96 29.01 -2.48
CA PHE A 562 -23.20 29.43 -3.09
C PHE A 562 -24.27 29.95 -2.08
N GLY A 563 -23.93 30.09 -0.79
CA GLY A 563 -24.77 30.66 0.23
C GLY A 563 -25.60 29.70 1.06
N PHE A 564 -25.36 28.38 0.93
CA PHE A 564 -25.98 27.32 1.72
C PHE A 564 -24.93 26.67 2.62
N ALA A 565 -24.62 27.31 3.74
CA ALA A 565 -23.56 26.86 4.63
C ALA A 565 -24.09 25.89 5.71
N PHE A 566 -23.52 24.73 5.78
CA PHE A 566 -23.75 23.80 6.88
C PHE A 566 -23.01 24.30 8.13
N LEU A 567 -23.72 24.55 9.25
CA LEU A 567 -23.18 25.16 10.45
C LEU A 567 -22.96 24.17 11.60
N ALA A 568 -23.90 23.26 11.81
CA ALA A 568 -23.84 22.29 12.89
C ALA A 568 -24.77 21.11 12.65
N ARG A 569 -24.43 19.97 13.23
CA ARG A 569 -25.27 18.78 13.27
C ARG A 569 -25.30 18.24 14.70
N THR A 570 -26.47 17.90 15.17
CA THR A 570 -26.70 17.09 16.34
C THR A 570 -27.24 15.70 15.94
N GLN A 571 -27.53 14.84 16.89
CA GLN A 571 -28.08 13.52 16.60
C GLN A 571 -29.39 13.57 15.78
N ASN A 572 -30.24 14.56 16.03
CA ASN A 572 -31.57 14.65 15.45
C ASN A 572 -31.82 15.94 14.66
N THR A 573 -30.85 16.85 14.59
CA THR A 573 -31.04 18.13 13.91
C THR A 573 -29.84 18.52 13.07
N ILE A 574 -30.09 19.25 11.98
CA ILE A 574 -29.08 19.87 11.14
C ILE A 574 -29.39 21.37 10.99
N THR A 575 -28.38 22.19 11.21
CA THR A 575 -28.49 23.65 11.09
C THR A 575 -27.75 24.11 9.84
N VAL A 576 -28.44 24.80 8.97
CA VAL A 576 -27.93 25.35 7.70
C VAL A 576 -28.22 26.85 7.64
N SER A 577 -27.24 27.61 7.19
CA SER A 577 -27.46 29.01 6.82
C SER A 577 -27.89 29.08 5.34
N GLU A 578 -29.12 29.55 5.10
CA GLU A 578 -29.64 29.77 3.76
C GLU A 578 -29.59 31.25 3.43
N LEU A 579 -28.66 31.65 2.57
CA LEU A 579 -28.46 33.05 2.17
C LEU A 579 -28.40 34.05 3.36
N GLY A 580 -27.68 33.63 4.43
CA GLY A 580 -27.53 34.42 5.65
C GLY A 580 -28.60 34.24 6.73
N THR A 581 -29.63 33.42 6.47
CA THR A 581 -30.65 33.09 7.46
C THR A 581 -30.41 31.68 8.02
N GLU A 582 -30.15 31.54 9.31
CA GLU A 582 -29.99 30.26 9.96
C GLU A 582 -31.33 29.54 10.15
N ARG A 583 -31.40 28.29 9.71
CA ARG A 583 -32.55 27.42 9.86
C ARG A 583 -32.12 26.06 10.38
N THR A 584 -32.91 25.52 11.29
CA THR A 584 -32.70 24.18 11.85
C THR A 584 -33.75 23.22 11.34
N TYR A 585 -33.34 22.07 10.89
CA TYR A 585 -34.18 20.99 10.33
C TYR A 585 -34.06 19.76 11.20
N ASP A 586 -35.18 19.06 11.42
CA ASP A 586 -35.16 17.79 12.13
C ASP A 586 -34.72 16.68 11.18
N VAL A 587 -33.68 15.93 11.54
CA VAL A 587 -33.20 14.77 10.80
C VAL A 587 -33.92 13.54 11.33
N LEU A 588 -34.77 12.97 10.50
CA LEU A 588 -35.56 11.80 10.85
C LEU A 588 -34.83 10.48 10.59
N ALA A 589 -34.08 10.38 9.50
CA ALA A 589 -33.24 9.24 9.18
C ALA A 589 -32.12 9.62 8.22
N ILE A 590 -30.98 8.95 8.36
CA ILE A 590 -29.86 9.01 7.40
C ILE A 590 -29.68 7.60 6.85
N LEU A 591 -29.74 7.50 5.53
CA LEU A 591 -29.54 6.26 4.78
C LEU A 591 -28.15 6.32 4.18
N ASP A 592 -27.16 5.77 4.88
CA ASP A 592 -25.75 5.92 4.56
C ASP A 592 -25.38 5.36 3.19
N PHE A 593 -24.29 5.89 2.64
CA PHE A 593 -23.73 5.43 1.38
C PHE A 593 -23.16 4.00 1.53
N ASN A 594 -23.58 3.14 0.61
CA ASN A 594 -23.01 1.80 0.46
C ASN A 594 -22.55 1.63 -1.00
N SER A 595 -21.42 0.94 -1.21
CA SER A 595 -20.86 0.69 -2.55
C SER A 595 -21.78 -0.17 -3.44
N ASP A 596 -22.63 -0.98 -2.84
CA ASP A 596 -23.60 -1.81 -3.56
C ASP A 596 -24.85 -0.99 -3.94
N ARG A 597 -25.31 -0.11 -3.04
CA ARG A 597 -26.41 0.82 -3.29
C ARG A 597 -26.01 1.99 -4.18
N LYS A 598 -24.77 2.45 -4.16
CA LYS A 598 -24.20 3.59 -4.90
C LYS A 598 -24.98 4.90 -4.75
N ARG A 599 -25.69 5.09 -3.63
CA ARG A 599 -26.47 6.27 -3.30
C ARG A 599 -26.54 6.49 -1.80
N MET A 600 -26.82 7.72 -1.43
CA MET A 600 -27.05 8.18 -0.06
C MET A 600 -28.32 9.02 -0.01
N SER A 601 -29.13 8.85 1.04
CA SER A 601 -30.35 9.62 1.24
C SER A 601 -30.46 10.15 2.66
N ILE A 602 -31.19 11.23 2.82
CA ILE A 602 -31.55 11.80 4.13
C ILE A 602 -33.01 12.16 4.14
N ILE A 603 -33.69 11.88 5.24
CA ILE A 603 -35.07 12.27 5.46
C ILE A 603 -35.07 13.40 6.49
N VAL A 604 -35.60 14.55 6.10
CA VAL A 604 -35.66 15.73 6.95
C VAL A 604 -37.08 16.27 7.05
N ARG A 605 -37.41 16.79 8.21
CA ARG A 605 -38.63 17.55 8.44
C ARG A 605 -38.30 19.05 8.37
N THR A 606 -38.95 19.75 7.47
CA THR A 606 -38.83 21.20 7.36
C THR A 606 -39.46 21.89 8.55
N PRO A 607 -39.07 23.14 8.90
CA PRO A 607 -39.71 23.92 9.97
C PRO A 607 -41.22 24.15 9.74
N GLU A 608 -41.66 23.97 8.49
CA GLU A 608 -43.06 24.09 8.07
C GLU A 608 -43.87 22.80 8.29
N GLY A 609 -43.19 21.73 8.74
CA GLY A 609 -43.79 20.42 9.04
C GLY A 609 -43.78 19.41 7.91
N ASN A 610 -43.34 19.74 6.70
CA ASN A 610 -43.28 18.84 5.57
C ASN A 610 -42.11 17.87 5.69
N ILE A 611 -42.31 16.59 5.35
CA ILE A 611 -41.25 15.59 5.32
C ILE A 611 -40.73 15.45 3.89
N ARG A 612 -39.42 15.55 3.71
CA ARG A 612 -38.76 15.39 2.42
C ARG A 612 -37.59 14.42 2.52
N LEU A 613 -37.50 13.54 1.54
CA LEU A 613 -36.34 12.71 1.29
C LEU A 613 -35.49 13.36 0.22
N TYR A 614 -34.23 13.55 0.50
CA TYR A 614 -33.21 14.00 -0.45
C TYR A 614 -32.24 12.86 -0.71
N CYS A 615 -31.95 12.59 -1.99
CA CYS A 615 -31.08 11.50 -2.39
C CYS A 615 -30.06 11.99 -3.41
N LYS A 616 -28.82 11.53 -3.25
CA LYS A 616 -27.72 11.72 -4.20
C LYS A 616 -27.10 10.37 -4.55
N GLY A 617 -26.77 10.15 -5.82
CA GLY A 617 -26.19 8.87 -6.23
C GLY A 617 -25.78 8.82 -7.69
N ALA A 618 -25.29 7.64 -8.09
CA ALA A 618 -24.91 7.38 -9.48
C ALA A 618 -26.13 7.44 -10.41
N ASP A 619 -25.96 7.97 -11.59
CA ASP A 619 -26.96 8.13 -12.65
C ASP A 619 -27.76 6.84 -12.90
N THR A 620 -27.06 5.73 -13.13
CA THR A 620 -27.66 4.42 -13.41
C THR A 620 -28.64 3.97 -12.34
N VAL A 621 -28.27 4.14 -11.07
CA VAL A 621 -29.08 3.69 -9.92
C VAL A 621 -30.24 4.65 -9.65
N ILE A 622 -30.02 5.95 -9.81
CA ILE A 622 -31.05 6.97 -9.62
C ILE A 622 -32.11 6.84 -10.71
N TYR A 623 -31.73 6.65 -11.99
CA TYR A 623 -32.63 6.58 -13.12
C TYR A 623 -33.63 5.40 -13.07
N GLU A 624 -33.25 4.30 -12.42
CA GLU A 624 -34.14 3.17 -12.15
C GLU A 624 -35.25 3.48 -11.14
N ARG A 625 -35.09 4.53 -10.33
CA ARG A 625 -35.95 4.90 -9.20
C ARG A 625 -36.70 6.22 -9.41
N LEU A 626 -36.53 6.83 -10.58
CA LEU A 626 -37.21 8.04 -10.92
C LEU A 626 -38.72 7.80 -11.18
N HIS A 627 -39.52 8.78 -10.84
CA HIS A 627 -40.93 8.80 -11.24
C HIS A 627 -41.03 8.81 -12.75
N GLN A 628 -42.07 8.16 -13.31
CA GLN A 628 -42.27 7.99 -14.77
C GLN A 628 -42.36 9.33 -15.53
N MET A 629 -42.88 10.37 -14.89
CA MET A 629 -43.02 11.71 -15.47
C MET A 629 -41.92 12.66 -14.93
N ASN A 630 -40.69 12.46 -15.35
CA ASN A 630 -39.62 13.41 -15.10
C ASN A 630 -39.26 14.13 -16.42
N PRO A 631 -39.69 15.36 -16.63
CA PRO A 631 -39.52 16.07 -17.90
C PRO A 631 -38.05 16.35 -18.23
N THR A 632 -37.19 16.55 -17.23
CA THR A 632 -35.79 16.94 -17.38
C THR A 632 -34.84 15.77 -17.49
N LYS A 633 -35.34 14.52 -17.57
CA LYS A 633 -34.47 13.32 -17.58
C LYS A 633 -33.55 13.29 -18.79
N GLN A 634 -34.07 13.58 -20.01
CA GLN A 634 -33.25 13.52 -21.22
C GLN A 634 -32.22 14.64 -21.27
N GLU A 635 -32.60 15.86 -20.90
CA GLU A 635 -31.71 17.01 -20.86
C GLU A 635 -30.60 16.82 -19.84
N THR A 636 -30.90 16.20 -18.68
CA THR A 636 -29.89 15.85 -17.68
C THR A 636 -28.97 14.74 -18.17
N GLN A 637 -29.48 13.76 -18.96
CA GLN A 637 -28.64 12.73 -19.56
C GLN A 637 -27.66 13.33 -20.56
N ASP A 638 -28.14 14.23 -21.42
CA ASP A 638 -27.28 14.91 -22.38
C ASP A 638 -26.20 15.75 -21.68
N ALA A 639 -26.53 16.37 -20.53
CA ALA A 639 -25.56 17.06 -19.68
C ALA A 639 -24.53 16.09 -19.05
N LEU A 640 -24.95 14.94 -18.58
CA LEU A 640 -24.07 13.91 -18.02
C LEU A 640 -23.10 13.38 -19.08
N ASP A 641 -23.55 13.20 -20.31
CA ASP A 641 -22.69 12.77 -21.42
C ASP A 641 -21.62 13.84 -21.75
N VAL A 642 -21.98 15.11 -21.69
CA VAL A 642 -21.02 16.23 -21.80
C VAL A 642 -20.01 16.18 -20.63
N PHE A 643 -20.47 16.02 -19.40
CA PHE A 643 -19.58 15.95 -18.23
C PHE A 643 -18.66 14.72 -18.29
N ALA A 644 -19.17 13.58 -18.75
CA ALA A 644 -18.37 12.38 -18.95
C ALA A 644 -17.30 12.58 -20.03
N SER A 645 -17.60 13.27 -21.14
CA SER A 645 -16.61 13.59 -22.18
C SER A 645 -15.49 14.51 -21.66
N GLU A 646 -15.77 15.30 -20.61
CA GLU A 646 -14.78 16.14 -19.92
C GLU A 646 -14.11 15.42 -18.73
N THR A 647 -14.30 14.11 -18.59
CA THR A 647 -13.73 13.27 -17.52
C THR A 647 -14.10 13.67 -16.09
N LEU A 648 -15.21 14.42 -15.94
CA LEU A 648 -15.72 14.84 -14.64
C LEU A 648 -16.47 13.71 -13.94
N ARG A 649 -16.40 13.67 -12.61
CA ARG A 649 -17.19 12.76 -11.80
C ARG A 649 -18.57 13.34 -11.57
N THR A 650 -19.60 12.56 -11.83
CA THR A 650 -20.98 13.00 -11.77
C THR A 650 -21.78 12.29 -10.68
N LEU A 651 -22.71 13.05 -10.08
CA LEU A 651 -23.73 12.51 -9.17
C LEU A 651 -25.07 13.14 -9.53
N CYS A 652 -26.12 12.33 -9.62
CA CYS A 652 -27.48 12.80 -9.77
C CYS A 652 -28.09 13.15 -8.42
N LEU A 653 -28.86 14.22 -8.37
CA LEU A 653 -29.57 14.72 -7.21
C LEU A 653 -31.07 14.64 -7.43
N CYS A 654 -31.78 14.12 -6.45
CA CYS A 654 -33.22 13.95 -6.52
C CYS A 654 -33.88 14.10 -5.15
N TYR A 655 -35.17 14.34 -5.13
CA TYR A 655 -35.95 14.47 -3.90
C TYR A 655 -37.32 13.79 -4.05
N LYS A 656 -37.96 13.55 -2.92
CA LYS A 656 -39.35 13.08 -2.84
C LYS A 656 -40.01 13.73 -1.63
N GLU A 657 -41.27 14.12 -1.79
CA GLU A 657 -42.13 14.53 -0.68
C GLU A 657 -42.84 13.28 -0.11
N ILE A 658 -42.77 13.13 1.23
CA ILE A 658 -43.30 11.95 1.92
C ILE A 658 -44.46 12.40 2.79
N GLU A 659 -45.61 11.72 2.71
CA GLU A 659 -46.69 11.92 3.64
C GLU A 659 -46.36 11.37 5.04
N GLU A 660 -46.88 12.02 6.09
CA GLU A 660 -46.63 11.61 7.48
C GLU A 660 -46.98 10.14 7.74
N LYS A 661 -48.08 9.65 7.14
CA LYS A 661 -48.49 8.24 7.28
C LYS A 661 -47.53 7.26 6.62
N GLU A 662 -47.05 7.60 5.41
CA GLU A 662 -46.04 6.80 4.69
C GLU A 662 -44.74 6.70 5.52
N TYR A 663 -44.32 7.83 6.11
CA TYR A 663 -43.15 7.87 6.97
C TYR A 663 -43.33 7.02 8.22
N GLU A 664 -44.44 7.11 8.93
CA GLU A 664 -44.68 6.32 10.16
C GLU A 664 -44.68 4.81 9.90
N GLU A 665 -45.27 4.35 8.79
CA GLU A 665 -45.28 2.95 8.41
C GLU A 665 -43.87 2.45 8.07
N TRP A 666 -43.14 3.24 7.31
CA TRP A 666 -41.76 2.94 6.96
C TRP A 666 -40.86 2.94 8.20
N ASN A 667 -40.99 3.90 9.10
CA ASN A 667 -40.17 4.03 10.29
C ASN A 667 -40.34 2.82 11.25
N LYS A 668 -41.53 2.26 11.34
CA LYS A 668 -41.76 1.00 12.09
C LYS A 668 -40.92 -0.15 11.53
N LYS A 669 -40.88 -0.28 10.21
CA LYS A 669 -40.09 -1.30 9.52
C LYS A 669 -38.57 -1.04 9.70
N PHE A 670 -38.16 0.22 9.59
CA PHE A 670 -36.77 0.63 9.79
C PHE A 670 -36.27 0.33 11.19
N MET A 671 -37.04 0.67 12.22
CA MET A 671 -36.70 0.34 13.62
C MET A 671 -36.63 -1.16 13.85
N ALA A 672 -37.55 -1.94 13.26
CA ALA A 672 -37.51 -3.40 13.34
C ALA A 672 -36.27 -3.99 12.67
N ALA A 673 -35.89 -3.49 11.49
CA ALA A 673 -34.71 -3.93 10.76
C ALA A 673 -33.39 -3.54 11.48
N SER A 674 -33.37 -2.40 12.16
CA SER A 674 -32.17 -1.91 12.87
C SER A 674 -31.77 -2.76 14.07
N VAL A 675 -32.69 -3.52 14.65
CA VAL A 675 -32.49 -4.38 15.84
C VAL A 675 -32.09 -5.83 15.48
N VAL A 676 -32.17 -6.23 14.21
CA VAL A 676 -31.85 -7.59 13.77
C VAL A 676 -30.35 -7.87 13.92
N SER A 677 -30.00 -8.94 14.67
CA SER A 677 -28.60 -9.31 14.96
C SER A 677 -27.87 -10.05 13.82
N SER A 678 -28.58 -10.67 12.89
CA SER A 678 -28.00 -11.41 11.75
C SER A 678 -28.49 -10.82 10.44
N ASN A 679 -27.59 -10.57 9.51
CA ASN A 679 -27.87 -9.93 8.19
C ASN A 679 -28.56 -8.56 8.31
N ARG A 680 -28.14 -7.75 9.26
CA ARG A 680 -28.67 -6.41 9.51
C ARG A 680 -28.61 -5.53 8.26
N ASP A 681 -27.46 -5.53 7.58
CA ASP A 681 -27.22 -4.67 6.42
C ASP A 681 -28.16 -5.03 5.25
N GLU A 682 -28.38 -6.31 4.98
CA GLU A 682 -29.33 -6.75 3.94
C GLU A 682 -30.79 -6.43 4.29
N ALA A 683 -31.13 -6.48 5.58
CA ALA A 683 -32.46 -6.13 6.03
C ALA A 683 -32.71 -4.62 5.93
N LEU A 684 -31.74 -3.81 6.30
CA LEU A 684 -31.76 -2.35 6.16
C LEU A 684 -31.83 -1.92 4.70
N ASP A 685 -31.01 -2.54 3.81
CA ASP A 685 -31.00 -2.21 2.39
C ASP A 685 -32.38 -2.43 1.74
N LYS A 686 -33.11 -3.49 2.11
CA LYS A 686 -34.46 -3.74 1.63
C LYS A 686 -35.45 -2.66 2.07
N VAL A 687 -35.36 -2.24 3.34
CA VAL A 687 -36.22 -1.17 3.88
C VAL A 687 -35.88 0.18 3.25
N TYR A 688 -34.60 0.44 2.98
CA TYR A 688 -34.17 1.66 2.27
C TYR A 688 -34.74 1.71 0.85
N GLU A 689 -34.72 0.57 0.13
CA GLU A 689 -35.28 0.51 -1.24
C GLU A 689 -36.80 0.76 -1.30
N GLU A 690 -37.54 0.52 -0.23
CA GLU A 690 -38.97 0.78 -0.22
C GLU A 690 -39.29 2.28 -0.31
N ILE A 691 -38.53 3.14 0.39
CA ILE A 691 -38.81 4.58 0.46
C ILE A 691 -38.16 5.37 -0.68
N GLU A 692 -37.05 4.85 -1.25
CA GLU A 692 -36.30 5.48 -2.32
C GLU A 692 -36.87 5.20 -3.71
N LYS A 693 -38.19 5.29 -3.88
CA LYS A 693 -38.92 5.11 -5.15
C LYS A 693 -39.65 6.39 -5.50
N ASP A 694 -39.98 6.54 -6.78
CA ASP A 694 -40.73 7.67 -7.34
C ASP A 694 -40.05 9.02 -7.07
N LEU A 695 -38.71 9.07 -7.26
CA LEU A 695 -37.91 10.24 -7.05
C LEU A 695 -38.07 11.27 -8.15
N ILE A 696 -38.04 12.55 -7.81
CA ILE A 696 -38.06 13.69 -8.74
C ILE A 696 -36.62 14.18 -8.94
N LEU A 697 -36.18 14.22 -10.19
CA LEU A 697 -34.83 14.64 -10.55
C LEU A 697 -34.68 16.15 -10.45
N LEU A 698 -33.70 16.63 -9.69
CA LEU A 698 -33.30 18.02 -9.61
C LEU A 698 -32.21 18.38 -10.61
N GLY A 699 -31.31 17.43 -10.86
CA GLY A 699 -30.19 17.64 -11.74
C GLY A 699 -28.98 16.79 -11.41
N ALA A 700 -27.82 17.24 -11.85
CA ALA A 700 -26.55 16.52 -11.65
C ALA A 700 -25.42 17.48 -11.30
N THR A 701 -24.44 17.00 -10.50
CA THR A 701 -23.19 17.68 -10.18
C THR A 701 -22.03 17.10 -10.96
N ALA A 702 -21.01 17.92 -11.25
CA ALA A 702 -19.78 17.52 -11.90
C ALA A 702 -18.58 18.06 -11.11
N ILE A 703 -17.75 17.13 -10.62
CA ILE A 703 -16.55 17.39 -9.81
C ILE A 703 -15.31 16.90 -10.54
N GLU A 704 -14.22 17.67 -10.41
CA GLU A 704 -12.92 17.34 -10.97
C GLU A 704 -11.98 16.82 -9.88
N ASP A 705 -11.26 15.73 -10.15
CA ASP A 705 -10.11 15.32 -9.35
C ASP A 705 -8.89 16.09 -9.84
N LYS A 706 -8.50 17.13 -9.10
CA LYS A 706 -7.47 18.06 -9.53
C LYS A 706 -6.12 17.35 -9.71
N LEU A 707 -5.60 17.41 -10.93
CA LEU A 707 -4.26 16.92 -11.24
C LEU A 707 -3.19 17.79 -10.60
N GLN A 708 -2.02 17.19 -10.36
CA GLN A 708 -0.81 17.96 -10.05
C GLN A 708 -0.44 18.85 -11.25
N ASP A 709 0.14 20.00 -10.98
CA ASP A 709 0.51 20.97 -12.02
C ASP A 709 1.56 20.36 -12.97
N GLY A 710 1.32 20.46 -14.27
CA GLY A 710 2.21 20.00 -15.33
C GLY A 710 2.22 18.49 -15.58
N VAL A 711 1.29 17.69 -15.01
CA VAL A 711 1.23 16.24 -15.21
C VAL A 711 0.96 15.85 -16.66
N PRO A 712 -0.04 16.39 -17.38
CA PRO A 712 -0.30 16.02 -18.78
C PRO A 712 0.90 16.35 -19.66
N GLU A 713 1.49 17.53 -19.52
CA GLU A 713 2.68 17.95 -20.27
C GLU A 713 3.88 17.03 -20.01
N THR A 714 4.07 16.63 -18.73
CA THR A 714 5.16 15.73 -18.36
C THR A 714 4.96 14.35 -18.98
N ILE A 715 3.75 13.80 -18.94
CA ILE A 715 3.40 12.52 -19.55
C ILE A 715 3.65 12.57 -21.06
N SER A 716 3.21 13.65 -21.74
CA SER A 716 3.46 13.85 -23.18
C SER A 716 4.95 13.92 -23.52
N LYS A 717 5.76 14.64 -22.71
CA LYS A 717 7.22 14.71 -22.89
C LYS A 717 7.92 13.36 -22.68
N LEU A 718 7.50 12.61 -21.64
CA LEU A 718 8.04 11.27 -21.38
C LEU A 718 7.66 10.29 -22.49
N ALA A 719 6.44 10.34 -23.01
CA ALA A 719 5.99 9.52 -24.13
C ALA A 719 6.80 9.83 -25.40
N LYS A 720 7.08 11.11 -25.70
CA LYS A 720 7.97 11.53 -26.81
C LYS A 720 9.40 11.03 -26.65
N ALA A 721 9.87 10.81 -25.42
CA ALA A 721 11.18 10.21 -25.12
C ALA A 721 11.15 8.66 -25.13
N ASP A 722 10.04 8.04 -25.56
CA ASP A 722 9.80 6.58 -25.57
C ASP A 722 9.91 5.95 -24.18
N ILE A 723 9.59 6.69 -23.11
CA ILE A 723 9.52 6.20 -21.74
C ILE A 723 8.09 5.73 -21.49
N LYS A 724 7.93 4.47 -21.15
CA LYS A 724 6.62 3.85 -20.86
C LYS A 724 6.13 4.17 -19.45
N ILE A 725 4.88 4.57 -19.34
CA ILE A 725 4.27 4.95 -18.07
C ILE A 725 3.24 3.90 -17.63
N TRP A 726 3.37 3.45 -16.40
CA TRP A 726 2.47 2.52 -15.74
C TRP A 726 1.88 3.18 -14.49
N VAL A 727 0.56 3.18 -14.39
CA VAL A 727 -0.15 3.69 -13.21
C VAL A 727 -0.59 2.52 -12.33
N LEU A 728 -0.22 2.56 -11.05
CA LEU A 728 -0.50 1.49 -10.08
C LEU A 728 -1.30 2.08 -8.91
N THR A 729 -2.62 1.92 -8.91
CA THR A 729 -3.50 2.52 -7.90
C THR A 729 -4.33 1.52 -7.12
N GLY A 730 -4.69 1.88 -5.88
CA GLY A 730 -5.69 1.18 -5.07
C GLY A 730 -7.14 1.45 -5.51
N ASP A 731 -7.36 2.45 -6.34
CA ASP A 731 -8.68 2.95 -6.78
C ASP A 731 -9.47 1.93 -7.61
N LYS A 732 -10.77 2.21 -7.75
CA LYS A 732 -11.67 1.45 -8.61
C LYS A 732 -11.26 1.61 -10.09
N LYS A 733 -11.70 0.65 -10.92
CA LYS A 733 -11.39 0.61 -12.35
C LYS A 733 -11.83 1.91 -13.04
N GLU A 734 -13.06 2.33 -12.82
CA GLU A 734 -13.67 3.50 -13.45
C GLU A 734 -12.91 4.79 -13.10
N THR A 735 -12.54 4.94 -11.83
CA THR A 735 -11.75 6.09 -11.37
C THR A 735 -10.36 6.12 -12.00
N ALA A 736 -9.71 4.96 -12.10
CA ALA A 736 -8.37 4.84 -12.68
C ALA A 736 -8.38 5.12 -14.19
N GLU A 737 -9.45 4.72 -14.88
CA GLU A 737 -9.67 4.98 -16.29
C GLU A 737 -9.90 6.47 -16.57
N ASN A 738 -10.78 7.12 -15.80
CA ASN A 738 -11.05 8.54 -15.93
C ASN A 738 -9.80 9.40 -15.73
N ILE A 739 -8.98 9.06 -14.72
CA ILE A 739 -7.70 9.76 -14.51
C ILE A 739 -6.72 9.47 -15.66
N GLY A 740 -6.75 8.27 -16.25
CA GLY A 740 -5.96 7.95 -17.43
C GLY A 740 -6.26 8.89 -18.61
N PHE A 741 -7.53 9.23 -18.81
CA PHE A 741 -7.95 10.23 -19.81
C PHE A 741 -7.60 11.66 -19.37
N ALA A 742 -7.91 12.03 -18.13
CA ALA A 742 -7.66 13.38 -17.61
C ALA A 742 -6.18 13.79 -17.67
N CYS A 743 -5.26 12.84 -17.45
CA CYS A 743 -3.81 13.11 -17.53
C CYS A 743 -3.21 12.87 -18.93
N GLU A 744 -4.03 12.70 -19.96
CA GLU A 744 -3.63 12.44 -21.36
C GLU A 744 -2.75 11.18 -21.56
N LEU A 745 -2.81 10.24 -20.61
CA LEU A 745 -2.16 8.94 -20.75
C LEU A 745 -2.96 8.02 -21.69
N LEU A 746 -4.27 8.19 -21.72
CA LEU A 746 -5.22 7.57 -22.65
C LEU A 746 -5.79 8.68 -23.54
N THR A 747 -5.90 8.39 -24.84
CA THR A 747 -6.53 9.26 -25.84
C THR A 747 -7.75 8.56 -26.42
N GLU A 748 -8.63 9.31 -27.09
CA GLU A 748 -9.82 8.74 -27.76
C GLU A 748 -9.48 7.66 -28.79
N ASP A 749 -8.29 7.76 -29.41
CA ASP A 749 -7.81 6.77 -30.38
C ASP A 749 -7.20 5.52 -29.71
N THR A 750 -7.07 5.49 -28.39
CA THR A 750 -6.44 4.39 -27.66
C THR A 750 -7.41 3.22 -27.50
N LYS A 751 -7.05 2.06 -28.05
CA LYS A 751 -7.82 0.83 -27.84
C LYS A 751 -7.49 0.23 -26.49
N ILE A 752 -8.46 0.17 -25.58
CA ILE A 752 -8.29 -0.37 -24.23
C ILE A 752 -8.56 -1.87 -24.25
N CYS A 753 -7.61 -2.64 -23.67
CA CYS A 753 -7.75 -4.09 -23.48
C CYS A 753 -7.93 -4.40 -22.00
N TYR A 754 -8.98 -5.17 -21.68
CA TYR A 754 -9.30 -5.59 -20.32
C TYR A 754 -8.81 -7.02 -20.03
N GLY A 755 -8.97 -7.47 -18.78
CA GLY A 755 -8.44 -8.74 -18.29
C GLY A 755 -8.86 -9.99 -19.12
N GLU A 756 -10.07 -10.00 -19.69
CA GLU A 756 -10.57 -11.08 -20.54
C GLU A 756 -9.83 -11.12 -21.87
N ASP A 757 -9.67 -9.98 -22.52
CA ASP A 757 -8.93 -9.82 -23.78
C ASP A 757 -7.47 -10.24 -23.59
N ILE A 758 -6.87 -9.85 -22.47
CA ILE A 758 -5.50 -10.21 -22.13
C ILE A 758 -5.35 -11.73 -21.97
N ASN A 759 -6.31 -12.40 -21.32
CA ASN A 759 -6.30 -13.86 -21.19
C ASN A 759 -6.40 -14.55 -22.54
N ALA A 760 -7.26 -14.07 -23.45
CA ALA A 760 -7.40 -14.61 -24.80
C ALA A 760 -6.10 -14.47 -25.61
N LEU A 761 -5.47 -13.30 -25.58
CA LEU A 761 -4.18 -13.03 -26.25
C LEU A 761 -3.04 -13.91 -25.71
N LEU A 762 -2.95 -14.03 -24.37
CA LEU A 762 -1.94 -14.88 -23.74
C LEU A 762 -2.15 -16.36 -24.05
N HIS A 763 -3.40 -16.82 -24.09
CA HIS A 763 -3.74 -18.20 -24.41
C HIS A 763 -3.35 -18.54 -25.86
N THR A 764 -3.75 -17.71 -26.81
CA THR A 764 -3.40 -17.87 -28.23
C THR A 764 -1.89 -17.90 -28.43
N ARG A 765 -1.15 -17.01 -27.75
CA ARG A 765 0.32 -16.99 -27.83
C ARG A 765 0.94 -18.27 -27.26
N MET A 766 0.44 -18.75 -26.12
CA MET A 766 0.95 -19.98 -25.51
C MET A 766 0.65 -21.21 -26.37
N GLU A 767 -0.50 -21.28 -27.03
CA GLU A 767 -0.84 -22.35 -27.97
C GLU A 767 0.06 -22.33 -29.19
N ASN A 768 0.27 -21.16 -29.80
CA ASN A 768 1.17 -20.99 -30.93
C ASN A 768 2.61 -21.41 -30.58
N GLN A 769 3.10 -21.06 -29.39
CA GLN A 769 4.41 -21.49 -28.89
C GLN A 769 4.47 -23.00 -28.64
N ARG A 770 3.38 -23.62 -28.19
CA ARG A 770 3.29 -25.07 -27.99
C ARG A 770 3.29 -25.82 -29.33
N ASN A 771 2.58 -25.31 -30.33
CA ASN A 771 2.47 -25.92 -31.65
C ASN A 771 3.79 -25.83 -32.44
N ARG A 772 4.60 -24.79 -32.22
CA ARG A 772 5.95 -24.62 -32.81
C ARG A 772 7.04 -25.45 -32.10
N GLY A 773 6.75 -26.10 -30.99
CA GLY A 773 7.68 -26.85 -30.15
C GLY A 773 8.06 -28.24 -30.67
N GLY A 774 8.11 -28.44 -31.98
CA GLY A 774 8.64 -29.65 -32.63
C GLY A 774 10.14 -29.83 -32.46
N VAL A 775 10.65 -30.99 -32.83
CA VAL A 775 12.06 -31.44 -32.62
C VAL A 775 13.12 -30.47 -33.16
N TYR A 776 12.78 -29.60 -34.09
CA TYR A 776 13.67 -28.60 -34.72
C TYR A 776 13.70 -27.24 -33.99
N ALA A 777 12.89 -27.00 -32.97
CA ALA A 777 12.77 -25.70 -32.28
C ALA A 777 14.03 -25.29 -31.50
N LYS A 778 15.01 -26.17 -31.32
CA LYS A 778 16.26 -25.84 -30.62
C LYS A 778 17.26 -25.01 -31.44
N PHE A 779 17.08 -24.91 -32.76
CA PHE A 779 18.02 -24.26 -33.66
C PHE A 779 17.52 -22.95 -34.29
N VAL A 780 16.25 -22.60 -34.10
CA VAL A 780 15.69 -21.35 -34.61
C VAL A 780 15.63 -20.35 -33.47
N PRO A 781 16.29 -19.17 -33.58
CA PRO A 781 16.14 -18.14 -32.54
C PRO A 781 14.65 -17.77 -32.44
N PRO A 782 14.16 -17.48 -31.23
CA PRO A 782 12.76 -17.10 -31.02
C PRO A 782 12.48 -15.81 -31.79
N VAL A 783 11.71 -15.93 -32.88
CA VAL A 783 11.20 -14.77 -33.61
C VAL A 783 10.25 -14.03 -32.65
N HIS A 784 10.58 -12.79 -32.37
CA HIS A 784 9.76 -11.92 -31.54
C HIS A 784 8.59 -11.44 -32.40
N GLU A 785 7.51 -12.23 -32.47
CA GLU A 785 6.28 -11.78 -33.12
C GLU A 785 5.59 -10.78 -32.20
N PRO A 786 5.26 -9.58 -32.67
CA PRO A 786 4.49 -8.62 -31.86
C PRO A 786 3.09 -9.19 -31.56
N PHE A 787 2.52 -8.80 -30.44
CA PHE A 787 1.14 -9.14 -30.11
C PHE A 787 0.14 -8.32 -30.92
N PHE A 788 0.52 -7.12 -31.31
CA PHE A 788 -0.32 -6.15 -31.99
C PHE A 788 0.28 -5.70 -33.31
N PRO A 789 -0.56 -5.32 -34.29
CA PRO A 789 -0.09 -4.69 -35.53
C PRO A 789 0.69 -3.40 -35.21
N PRO A 790 1.76 -3.11 -35.94
CA PRO A 790 2.52 -1.88 -35.76
C PRO A 790 1.66 -0.65 -36.07
N GLY A 791 1.71 0.37 -35.19
CA GLY A 791 1.01 1.65 -35.36
C GLY A 791 -0.35 1.75 -34.62
N GLU A 792 -0.84 0.71 -33.98
CA GLU A 792 -2.03 0.82 -33.11
C GLU A 792 -1.64 1.29 -31.71
N ASN A 793 -2.29 2.36 -31.24
CA ASN A 793 -2.18 2.82 -29.86
C ASN A 793 -3.07 1.97 -28.96
N ARG A 794 -2.47 1.22 -28.01
CA ARG A 794 -3.21 0.34 -27.10
C ARG A 794 -2.78 0.53 -25.67
N ALA A 795 -3.77 0.40 -24.76
CA ALA A 795 -3.55 0.45 -23.33
C ALA A 795 -4.15 -0.80 -22.64
N LEU A 796 -3.56 -1.18 -21.51
CA LEU A 796 -4.06 -2.25 -20.68
C LEU A 796 -4.65 -1.68 -19.37
N ILE A 797 -5.87 -2.11 -19.04
CA ILE A 797 -6.46 -1.86 -17.71
C ILE A 797 -6.65 -3.19 -17.00
N ILE A 798 -5.95 -3.34 -15.87
CA ILE A 798 -5.78 -4.61 -15.15
C ILE A 798 -6.22 -4.46 -13.70
N THR A 799 -7.05 -5.38 -13.20
CA THR A 799 -7.45 -5.40 -11.80
C THR A 799 -6.48 -6.20 -10.94
N GLY A 800 -6.35 -5.84 -9.66
CA GLY A 800 -5.51 -6.54 -8.70
C GLY A 800 -5.91 -8.02 -8.50
N SER A 801 -7.21 -8.35 -8.65
CA SER A 801 -7.70 -9.73 -8.63
C SER A 801 -7.16 -10.55 -9.80
N TRP A 802 -7.19 -10.01 -11.01
CA TRP A 802 -6.61 -10.62 -12.20
C TRP A 802 -5.09 -10.79 -12.09
N LEU A 803 -4.40 -9.76 -11.58
CA LEU A 803 -2.95 -9.81 -11.33
C LEU A 803 -2.55 -10.98 -10.41
N ASN A 804 -3.38 -11.38 -9.47
CA ASN A 804 -3.10 -12.53 -8.61
C ASN A 804 -2.93 -13.83 -9.40
N GLU A 805 -3.56 -13.99 -10.55
CA GLU A 805 -3.39 -15.18 -11.39
C GLU A 805 -1.98 -15.27 -12.00
N ILE A 806 -1.37 -14.12 -12.27
CA ILE A 806 -0.02 -14.02 -12.83
C ILE A 806 1.05 -14.02 -11.74
N LEU A 807 0.83 -13.23 -10.66
CA LEU A 807 1.85 -12.94 -9.64
C LEU A 807 1.91 -14.00 -8.55
N LEU A 808 0.76 -14.45 -8.01
CA LEU A 808 0.71 -15.38 -6.90
C LEU A 808 0.64 -16.83 -7.38
N GLU A 809 1.45 -17.67 -6.76
CA GLU A 809 1.18 -19.11 -6.79
C GLU A 809 -0.17 -19.33 -6.12
N LYS A 810 -1.15 -19.88 -6.86
CA LYS A 810 -2.19 -20.65 -6.19
C LYS A 810 -1.44 -21.76 -5.44
N LYS A 811 -1.15 -21.54 -4.17
CA LYS A 811 -0.98 -22.63 -3.22
C LYS A 811 -2.33 -23.34 -3.26
N THR A 812 -2.48 -24.28 -4.17
CA THR A 812 -3.55 -25.25 -4.06
C THR A 812 -3.52 -25.69 -2.61
N LYS A 813 -4.61 -25.44 -1.89
CA LYS A 813 -4.91 -26.04 -0.59
C LYS A 813 -5.03 -27.55 -0.79
N ARG A 814 -3.97 -28.19 -1.27
CA ARG A 814 -3.81 -29.62 -1.09
C ARG A 814 -3.48 -29.77 0.37
N SER A 815 -4.50 -30.21 1.07
CA SER A 815 -4.56 -30.47 2.48
C SER A 815 -3.19 -30.80 3.07
N LYS A 816 -2.84 -30.16 4.20
CA LYS A 816 -1.71 -30.56 5.06
C LYS A 816 -1.71 -32.06 5.38
N ILE A 817 -2.82 -32.77 5.19
CA ILE A 817 -3.00 -34.22 5.34
C ILE A 817 -2.19 -35.01 4.31
N LEU A 818 -1.89 -34.49 3.13
CA LEU A 818 -1.03 -35.17 2.13
C LEU A 818 0.48 -34.92 2.32
N LYS A 819 0.90 -34.14 3.31
CA LYS A 819 2.32 -33.89 3.62
C LYS A 819 3.00 -35.11 4.31
N LEU A 820 2.27 -36.07 4.78
CA LEU A 820 2.81 -37.28 5.43
C LEU A 820 3.04 -38.47 4.50
N LYS A 821 2.68 -38.39 3.21
CA LYS A 821 3.11 -39.41 2.24
C LYS A 821 4.46 -38.99 1.67
N PHE A 822 5.52 -39.38 2.34
CA PHE A 822 6.86 -39.41 1.76
C PHE A 822 6.81 -40.29 0.48
N PRO A 823 7.37 -39.82 -0.64
CA PRO A 823 7.45 -40.65 -1.83
C PRO A 823 8.25 -41.91 -1.48
N ARG A 824 7.62 -43.06 -1.64
CA ARG A 824 8.21 -44.36 -1.27
C ARG A 824 9.28 -44.80 -2.25
N THR A 825 9.28 -44.28 -3.48
CA THR A 825 10.24 -44.65 -4.52
C THR A 825 10.97 -43.44 -5.09
N GLU A 826 12.19 -43.67 -5.57
CA GLU A 826 13.03 -42.64 -6.17
C GLU A 826 12.43 -42.12 -7.50
N GLU A 827 11.67 -42.93 -8.20
CA GLU A 827 10.92 -42.57 -9.41
C GLU A 827 9.78 -41.58 -9.11
N GLU A 828 9.04 -41.78 -8.03
CA GLU A 828 8.02 -40.82 -7.60
C GLU A 828 8.63 -39.46 -7.23
N ARG A 829 9.83 -39.43 -6.61
CA ARG A 829 10.57 -38.19 -6.33
C ARG A 829 10.97 -37.50 -7.62
N ARG A 830 11.49 -38.22 -8.61
CA ARG A 830 11.88 -37.71 -9.93
C ARG A 830 10.66 -37.18 -10.68
N MET A 831 9.55 -37.90 -10.73
CA MET A 831 8.32 -37.46 -11.38
C MET A 831 7.72 -36.21 -10.72
N ARG A 832 7.68 -36.12 -9.39
CA ARG A 832 7.25 -34.92 -8.66
C ARG A 832 8.15 -33.72 -8.94
N THR A 833 9.47 -33.91 -8.93
CA THR A 833 10.43 -32.87 -9.21
C THR A 833 10.28 -32.36 -10.67
N GLN A 834 10.08 -33.30 -11.61
CA GLN A 834 9.88 -32.97 -13.01
C GLN A 834 8.54 -32.26 -13.26
N SER A 835 7.45 -32.68 -12.62
CA SER A 835 6.14 -32.03 -12.66
C SER A 835 6.20 -30.63 -12.07
N LYS A 836 6.90 -30.45 -10.93
CA LYS A 836 7.10 -29.14 -10.33
C LYS A 836 7.90 -28.21 -11.25
N ARG A 837 9.00 -28.68 -11.84
CA ARG A 837 9.78 -27.90 -12.82
C ARG A 837 8.97 -27.52 -14.05
N ARG A 838 8.13 -28.43 -14.57
CA ARG A 838 7.23 -28.13 -15.71
C ARG A 838 6.20 -27.07 -15.36
N LEU A 839 5.63 -27.11 -14.16
CA LEU A 839 4.68 -26.11 -13.69
C LEU A 839 5.35 -24.73 -13.51
N GLU A 840 6.53 -24.71 -12.90
CA GLU A 840 7.34 -23.50 -12.74
C GLU A 840 7.71 -22.88 -14.09
N ALA A 841 8.14 -23.70 -15.05
CA ALA A 841 8.47 -23.24 -16.41
C ALA A 841 7.25 -22.67 -17.15
N ARG A 842 6.06 -23.29 -17.02
CA ARG A 842 4.81 -22.74 -17.60
C ARG A 842 4.44 -21.41 -17.01
N LYS A 843 4.57 -21.28 -15.69
CA LYS A 843 4.31 -20.02 -14.99
C LYS A 843 5.26 -18.92 -15.43
N GLU A 844 6.54 -19.23 -15.50
CA GLU A 844 7.57 -18.30 -15.96
C GLU A 844 7.31 -17.85 -17.41
N GLN A 845 6.89 -18.79 -18.28
CA GLN A 845 6.54 -18.45 -19.65
C GLN A 845 5.29 -17.55 -19.74
N ARG A 846 4.26 -17.80 -18.91
CA ARG A 846 3.06 -16.94 -18.86
C ARG A 846 3.41 -15.53 -18.37
N GLN A 847 4.25 -15.43 -17.32
CA GLN A 847 4.73 -14.14 -16.81
C GLN A 847 5.53 -13.38 -17.88
N LYS A 848 6.42 -14.06 -18.60
CA LYS A 848 7.19 -13.45 -19.67
C LYS A 848 6.29 -12.95 -20.80
N ASN A 849 5.34 -13.76 -21.27
CA ASN A 849 4.41 -13.37 -22.32
C ASN A 849 3.55 -12.18 -21.88
N PHE A 850 3.12 -12.13 -20.61
CA PHE A 850 2.39 -10.98 -20.07
C PHE A 850 3.24 -9.70 -20.09
N VAL A 851 4.50 -9.78 -19.64
CA VAL A 851 5.40 -8.61 -19.67
C VAL A 851 5.67 -8.16 -21.10
N ASP A 852 5.84 -9.10 -22.04
CA ASP A 852 6.04 -8.77 -23.44
C ASP A 852 4.82 -8.04 -24.01
N LEU A 853 3.61 -8.54 -23.76
CA LEU A 853 2.35 -7.89 -24.14
C LEU A 853 2.21 -6.49 -23.52
N ALA A 854 2.39 -6.37 -22.21
CA ALA A 854 2.22 -5.11 -21.49
C ALA A 854 3.25 -4.05 -21.88
N CYS A 855 4.46 -4.46 -22.27
CA CYS A 855 5.49 -3.53 -22.75
C CYS A 855 5.31 -3.11 -24.21
N GLU A 856 4.49 -3.79 -25.00
CA GLU A 856 4.10 -3.35 -26.35
C GLU A 856 3.04 -2.24 -26.29
N CYS A 857 2.26 -2.15 -25.21
CA CYS A 857 1.26 -1.11 -25.04
C CYS A 857 1.89 0.26 -24.71
N SER A 858 1.18 1.33 -25.08
CA SER A 858 1.58 2.71 -24.75
C SER A 858 1.45 3.00 -23.28
N ALA A 859 0.38 2.52 -22.65
CA ALA A 859 0.07 2.73 -21.24
C ALA A 859 -0.45 1.44 -20.57
N VAL A 860 -0.18 1.32 -19.27
CA VAL A 860 -0.71 0.24 -18.43
C VAL A 860 -1.24 0.82 -17.13
N ILE A 861 -2.51 0.56 -16.83
CA ILE A 861 -3.16 1.00 -15.62
C ILE A 861 -3.55 -0.23 -14.79
N CYS A 862 -3.00 -0.35 -13.59
CA CYS A 862 -3.35 -1.41 -12.65
C CYS A 862 -4.19 -0.82 -11.52
N CYS A 863 -5.46 -1.23 -11.40
CA CYS A 863 -6.42 -0.76 -10.42
C CYS A 863 -6.69 -1.81 -9.31
N ARG A 864 -7.10 -1.36 -8.13
CA ARG A 864 -7.32 -2.20 -6.93
C ARG A 864 -6.11 -3.07 -6.57
N VAL A 865 -4.89 -2.51 -6.69
CA VAL A 865 -3.65 -3.22 -6.37
C VAL A 865 -3.19 -2.96 -4.95
N THR A 866 -2.76 -4.04 -4.29
CA THR A 866 -2.17 -3.94 -2.95
C THR A 866 -0.70 -3.47 -3.03
N PRO A 867 -0.13 -2.90 -1.96
CA PRO A 867 1.27 -2.47 -1.91
C PRO A 867 2.26 -3.55 -2.33
N LYS A 868 1.99 -4.80 -1.96
CA LYS A 868 2.80 -5.95 -2.36
C LYS A 868 2.70 -6.23 -3.85
N GLN A 869 1.51 -6.09 -4.45
CA GLN A 869 1.33 -6.29 -5.89
C GLN A 869 2.03 -5.19 -6.69
N LYS A 870 1.96 -3.92 -6.26
CA LYS A 870 2.72 -2.81 -6.85
C LYS A 870 4.21 -3.19 -6.96
N ALA A 871 4.83 -3.61 -5.87
CA ALA A 871 6.22 -4.05 -5.83
C ALA A 871 6.51 -5.26 -6.76
N MET A 872 5.60 -6.24 -6.81
CA MET A 872 5.75 -7.44 -7.63
C MET A 872 5.65 -7.15 -9.13
N VAL A 873 4.82 -6.20 -9.55
CA VAL A 873 4.71 -5.75 -10.95
C VAL A 873 6.02 -5.11 -11.39
N VAL A 874 6.57 -4.21 -10.59
CA VAL A 874 7.86 -3.57 -10.87
C VAL A 874 8.99 -4.60 -10.95
N ASP A 875 9.06 -5.56 -10.00
CA ASP A 875 10.06 -6.64 -10.03
C ASP A 875 9.91 -7.52 -11.28
N LEU A 876 8.68 -7.77 -11.70
CA LEU A 876 8.39 -8.57 -12.89
C LEU A 876 8.94 -7.92 -14.18
N VAL A 877 8.66 -6.62 -14.37
CA VAL A 877 9.18 -5.87 -15.53
C VAL A 877 10.70 -5.79 -15.50
N LYS A 878 11.29 -5.47 -14.35
CA LYS A 878 12.76 -5.46 -14.20
C LYS A 878 13.40 -6.80 -14.52
N ARG A 879 12.79 -7.91 -14.08
CA ARG A 879 13.32 -9.26 -14.30
C ARG A 879 13.36 -9.65 -15.77
N TYR A 880 12.29 -9.40 -16.50
CA TYR A 880 12.17 -9.86 -17.88
C TYR A 880 12.75 -8.87 -18.91
N LYS A 881 12.61 -7.57 -18.68
CA LYS A 881 13.12 -6.53 -19.61
C LYS A 881 14.53 -6.04 -19.26
N LYS A 882 15.04 -6.36 -18.05
CA LYS A 882 16.35 -5.86 -17.55
C LYS A 882 16.49 -4.34 -17.64
N ALA A 883 15.36 -3.64 -17.53
CA ALA A 883 15.25 -2.21 -17.70
C ALA A 883 15.46 -1.46 -16.38
N ILE A 884 15.90 -0.22 -16.45
CA ILE A 884 15.94 0.70 -15.35
C ILE A 884 14.55 1.33 -15.22
N THR A 885 14.02 1.32 -14.02
CA THR A 885 12.67 1.78 -13.71
C THR A 885 12.72 2.88 -12.67
N LEU A 886 11.86 3.89 -12.82
CA LEU A 886 11.55 4.91 -11.82
C LEU A 886 10.20 4.55 -11.20
N ALA A 887 10.11 4.59 -9.89
CA ALA A 887 8.86 4.44 -9.17
C ALA A 887 8.59 5.72 -8.37
N ILE A 888 7.38 6.26 -8.49
CA ILE A 888 6.94 7.51 -7.91
C ILE A 888 5.69 7.24 -7.06
N GLY A 889 5.69 7.71 -5.83
CA GLY A 889 4.55 7.59 -4.91
C GLY A 889 4.79 8.41 -3.65
N ASP A 890 3.72 8.76 -2.94
CA ASP A 890 3.72 9.65 -1.78
C ASP A 890 3.41 8.92 -0.46
N GLY A 891 2.76 7.75 -0.50
CA GLY A 891 2.33 7.01 0.66
C GLY A 891 3.23 5.85 1.10
N ALA A 892 3.02 5.35 2.31
CA ALA A 892 3.69 4.15 2.83
C ALA A 892 3.38 2.88 2.02
N ASN A 893 2.24 2.85 1.31
CA ASN A 893 1.84 1.82 0.36
C ASN A 893 2.80 1.70 -0.83
N ASP A 894 3.51 2.78 -1.20
CA ASP A 894 4.42 2.83 -2.34
C ASP A 894 5.87 2.51 -1.99
N VAL A 895 6.21 2.52 -0.71
CA VAL A 895 7.56 2.23 -0.22
C VAL A 895 8.09 0.90 -0.79
N ASN A 896 7.27 -0.14 -0.83
CA ASN A 896 7.65 -1.43 -1.42
C ASN A 896 7.88 -1.35 -2.93
N MET A 897 7.08 -0.56 -3.64
CA MET A 897 7.23 -0.32 -5.07
C MET A 897 8.55 0.39 -5.36
N ILE A 898 8.86 1.45 -4.60
CA ILE A 898 10.09 2.24 -4.73
C ILE A 898 11.34 1.40 -4.36
N LYS A 899 11.23 0.55 -3.32
CA LYS A 899 12.33 -0.31 -2.84
C LYS A 899 12.52 -1.59 -3.66
N SER A 900 11.57 -1.96 -4.55
CA SER A 900 11.66 -3.22 -5.29
C SER A 900 12.92 -3.27 -6.15
N GLU A 901 13.70 -4.33 -5.94
CA GLU A 901 15.04 -4.48 -6.48
C GLU A 901 15.09 -5.29 -7.77
N SER A 902 16.02 -4.88 -8.66
CA SER A 902 16.50 -5.77 -9.70
C SER A 902 17.36 -6.87 -9.06
N ARG A 903 16.95 -8.13 -9.15
CA ARG A 903 17.89 -9.25 -8.91
C ARG A 903 18.99 -9.16 -9.96
N PRO A 904 20.27 -9.14 -9.57
CA PRO A 904 21.33 -9.38 -10.53
C PRO A 904 21.15 -10.80 -11.10
N TRP A 905 21.43 -10.94 -12.35
CA TRP A 905 21.47 -12.23 -13.05
C TRP A 905 22.35 -13.20 -12.23
N PRO A 906 21.97 -14.46 -12.01
CA PRO A 906 22.84 -15.39 -11.29
C PRO A 906 24.07 -15.63 -12.17
N MET A 907 25.20 -15.10 -11.77
CA MET A 907 26.47 -15.74 -12.11
C MET A 907 26.55 -17.05 -11.31
N PRO A 908 27.10 -18.14 -11.90
CA PRO A 908 27.12 -19.46 -11.25
C PRO A 908 28.19 -19.55 -10.18
N LEU A 909 28.14 -18.73 -9.15
CA LEU A 909 28.93 -18.80 -7.91
C LEU A 909 28.30 -17.88 -6.86
N GLU A 910 27.15 -18.28 -6.30
CA GLU A 910 26.60 -17.62 -5.12
C GLU A 910 26.75 -18.49 -3.88
N LEU A 911 27.65 -18.06 -3.00
CA LEU A 911 27.60 -18.40 -1.58
C LEU A 911 26.43 -17.61 -0.93
N PRO A 912 25.68 -18.18 0.04
CA PRO A 912 24.46 -17.58 0.56
C PRO A 912 24.74 -16.27 1.31
N GLU A 913 24.26 -15.16 0.79
CA GLU A 913 24.36 -13.85 1.43
C GLU A 913 23.37 -13.67 2.58
N ARG A 914 23.86 -13.27 3.73
CA ARG A 914 23.09 -12.81 4.89
C ARG A 914 22.53 -11.42 4.66
N ARG A 915 21.27 -11.27 5.01
CA ARG A 915 20.43 -10.06 4.86
C ARG A 915 20.63 -9.09 6.00
N ASN A 916 20.79 -7.79 5.72
CA ASN A 916 20.47 -6.71 6.68
C ASN A 916 20.44 -5.35 5.97
N GLY A 917 19.51 -4.50 6.36
CA GLY A 917 19.52 -3.06 6.12
C GLY A 917 18.22 -2.49 5.54
N MET A 918 17.67 -1.53 6.23
CA MET A 918 16.39 -0.88 6.00
C MET A 918 16.63 0.61 5.67
N ASP A 919 16.06 1.12 4.59
CA ASP A 919 15.97 2.56 4.34
C ASP A 919 14.49 2.92 4.23
N VAL A 920 14.02 3.78 5.11
CA VAL A 920 12.68 4.35 5.11
C VAL A 920 12.77 5.73 4.45
N LEU A 921 11.99 5.94 3.42
CA LEU A 921 11.83 7.25 2.80
C LEU A 921 10.37 7.64 2.87
N GLY A 922 10.10 8.67 3.65
CA GLY A 922 8.87 9.43 3.54
C GLY A 922 8.82 10.05 2.15
N GLY A 923 7.78 9.73 1.41
CA GLY A 923 7.56 10.28 0.10
C GLY A 923 7.15 11.74 0.18
N TYR A 924 7.65 12.52 -0.73
CA TYR A 924 7.11 13.84 -1.02
C TYR A 924 6.98 13.97 -2.53
N SER A 925 5.88 14.60 -2.93
CA SER A 925 5.45 14.87 -4.31
C SER A 925 6.44 15.63 -5.19
N SER A 926 7.60 16.00 -4.65
CA SER A 926 8.61 16.80 -5.34
C SER A 926 9.38 16.08 -6.45
N LEU A 927 9.15 14.78 -6.70
CA LEU A 927 9.81 14.08 -7.81
C LEU A 927 9.20 14.38 -9.20
N PHE A 928 7.96 14.89 -9.23
CA PHE A 928 7.36 15.35 -10.49
C PHE A 928 8.00 16.66 -11.00
N SER A 929 8.55 17.49 -10.11
CA SER A 929 9.32 18.68 -10.50
C SER A 929 10.68 18.38 -11.14
N ILE A 930 11.18 17.14 -11.09
CA ILE A 930 12.43 16.75 -11.79
C ILE A 930 12.26 16.74 -13.32
N VAL A 931 11.04 16.67 -13.82
CA VAL A 931 10.75 16.52 -15.25
C VAL A 931 10.30 17.86 -15.91
N HIS A 932 10.16 18.94 -15.14
CA HIS A 932 9.92 20.27 -15.67
C HIS A 932 11.22 20.86 -16.27
N PRO A 933 11.16 21.50 -17.47
CA PRO A 933 12.32 22.10 -18.12
C PRO A 933 12.90 23.26 -17.36
#